data_ee6670c33665f33d316baa6161b39a6a
#
_entry.id   ee6670c33665f33d316baa6161b39a6a
#
_cell.length_a   1.000
_cell.length_b   1.000
_cell.length_c   1.000
_cell.angle_alpha   90.00
_cell.angle_beta   90.00
_cell.angle_gamma   90.00
#
_symmetry.space_group_name_H-M   'P 1'
#
loop_
_entity.id
_entity.type
_entity.pdbx_description
1 polymer ?
#
loop_
_entity_poly.entity_id
_entity_poly.type
_entity_poly.pdbx_seq_one_letter_code
_entity_poly.pdbx_strand_id
1 'polypeptide(L)'
;MDVKTLINTRVQELFNLSIKDCSNEQAFIALLSVVKDLLDDKKTIEGDRKVYYFSAEFLIGKLMSNNLINLGIRKEVKELFKENGKSLEEIEEIEAEPSLGNGGLGRLAACFLDSIATLDLPGDGVGLNYHLGLFKQVFEYNKQCETPNPWINKHSWLIPTNKHYTVEFKDFSLKSQLYDLDVLGYKGNKNKLHLFDIASVDESMVHDGISFDKSNIVRNLTLFLYPDDSDEAGRKLRIYQQYFMVSNGAQMILEDIKSKGISLTDLDKHVCIQINDTHPSMVIPELIRLLMKEGLTMKQAIDITSKTCAYTNHTILAEALEKWPLPYLEEIVPQLVPIIEALDAVAKERSTNEKVAIIDNNKLVHMAHMDIHFGFSINGVASIHTDILKNTELHDFYELYPTHFNNKTNGITFRRWLLSCNEELTDLIDSLIGEGYKQDASELEKLQKYLDDEVVLNKLLTIKQEKKTQLANVIKEKEGIELDPSSIFDVQVKRLHEYKRQQMNVLYIIYQYLRIKAGHKPAHTITCIFGAKAAPAYILAKDIVHTLLCLQQLIDNDPEVSPYLKVVMVENYNVTYAESIIPAADFSEQISLASKEASGTSDMKFMLNGAVTLGTDDGANVEIHEFVGDDNIYIFGAKADTVIDHYAKGDYHPQDILNNDSELRTLVDFIVSDEMKSVGDPESLERLHNDMSYKDWFMALLDARDYIETKVRAIGDYKDRKSWAKKMLVNISKAGFFSSDRTIAQYNEDIWKLK
;
A
#
# COMPACT_ATOMS: atom_id res chain seq x y z
N MET A 1 35.81 -2.58 13.01
CA MET A 1 35.84 -4.05 12.87
C MET A 1 34.97 -4.35 11.66
N ASP A 2 35.37 -5.26 10.77
CA ASP A 2 34.52 -5.58 9.61
C ASP A 2 33.28 -6.37 10.05
N VAL A 3 32.23 -6.32 9.27
CA VAL A 3 30.93 -6.92 9.63
C VAL A 3 31.00 -8.44 9.77
N LYS A 4 31.86 -9.12 8.99
CA LYS A 4 32.06 -10.57 9.08
C LYS A 4 32.60 -10.93 10.47
N THR A 5 33.56 -10.18 10.98
CA THR A 5 34.14 -10.37 12.32
C THR A 5 33.11 -10.08 13.42
N LEU A 6 32.29 -9.01 13.30
CA LEU A 6 31.25 -8.67 14.27
C LEU A 6 30.21 -9.80 14.41
N ILE A 7 29.74 -10.37 13.28
CA ILE A 7 28.74 -11.45 13.31
C ILE A 7 29.34 -12.73 13.91
N ASN A 8 30.56 -13.11 13.51
CA ASN A 8 31.26 -14.29 14.09
C ASN A 8 31.41 -14.15 15.62
N THR A 9 31.88 -12.99 16.09
CA THR A 9 32.02 -12.71 17.49
C THR A 9 30.69 -12.80 18.22
N ARG A 10 29.64 -12.21 17.66
CA ARG A 10 28.30 -12.21 18.26
C ARG A 10 27.70 -13.61 18.39
N VAL A 11 27.86 -14.47 17.37
CA VAL A 11 27.42 -15.88 17.44
C VAL A 11 28.17 -16.62 18.53
N GLN A 12 29.48 -16.38 18.64
CA GLN A 12 30.31 -17.00 19.72
C GLN A 12 29.89 -16.50 21.11
N GLU A 13 29.66 -15.19 21.28
CA GLU A 13 29.24 -14.59 22.54
C GLU A 13 27.87 -15.09 23.03
N LEU A 14 26.89 -15.14 22.13
CA LEU A 14 25.52 -15.49 22.52
C LEU A 14 25.30 -17.00 22.68
N PHE A 15 25.96 -17.81 21.86
CA PHE A 15 25.64 -19.25 21.76
C PHE A 15 26.83 -20.18 22.00
N ASN A 16 28.03 -19.65 22.09
CA ASN A 16 29.28 -20.44 22.18
C ASN A 16 29.42 -21.43 21.01
N LEU A 17 29.03 -21.01 19.80
CA LEU A 17 29.04 -21.78 18.57
C LEU A 17 29.75 -21.02 17.44
N SER A 18 30.16 -21.75 16.38
CA SER A 18 30.54 -21.13 15.13
C SER A 18 29.29 -20.84 14.27
N ILE A 19 29.39 -19.95 13.27
CA ILE A 19 28.30 -19.70 12.31
C ILE A 19 27.87 -21.00 11.61
N LYS A 20 28.82 -21.87 11.30
CA LYS A 20 28.57 -23.15 10.65
C LYS A 20 27.70 -24.07 11.52
N ASP A 21 27.90 -24.06 12.83
CA ASP A 21 27.27 -25.00 13.77
C ASP A 21 25.98 -24.44 14.40
N CYS A 22 25.74 -23.13 14.34
CA CYS A 22 24.51 -22.53 14.88
C CYS A 22 23.30 -22.82 13.98
N SER A 23 22.10 -22.75 14.56
CA SER A 23 20.84 -22.82 13.76
C SER A 23 20.62 -21.52 12.98
N ASN A 24 19.72 -21.54 11.97
CA ASN A 24 19.34 -20.32 11.27
C ASN A 24 18.70 -19.29 12.22
N GLU A 25 17.91 -19.71 13.21
CA GLU A 25 17.36 -18.84 14.24
C GLU A 25 18.45 -18.16 15.08
N GLN A 26 19.47 -18.91 15.51
CA GLN A 26 20.61 -18.36 16.25
C GLN A 26 21.42 -17.37 15.39
N ALA A 27 21.60 -17.69 14.09
CA ALA A 27 22.24 -16.81 13.13
C ALA A 27 21.45 -15.50 12.96
N PHE A 28 20.12 -15.59 12.84
CA PHE A 28 19.23 -14.43 12.77
C PHE A 28 19.33 -13.54 14.01
N ILE A 29 19.28 -14.13 15.22
CA ILE A 29 19.37 -13.38 16.47
C ILE A 29 20.72 -12.64 16.58
N ALA A 30 21.82 -13.29 16.21
CA ALA A 30 23.14 -12.68 16.22
C ALA A 30 23.24 -11.54 15.19
N LEU A 31 22.75 -11.78 13.96
CA LEU A 31 22.71 -10.77 12.89
C LEU A 31 21.85 -9.56 13.30
N LEU A 32 20.65 -9.79 13.84
CA LEU A 32 19.76 -8.75 14.34
C LEU A 32 20.45 -7.88 15.40
N SER A 33 21.14 -8.53 16.35
CA SER A 33 21.88 -7.81 17.39
C SER A 33 22.99 -6.93 16.82
N VAL A 34 23.78 -7.46 15.86
CA VAL A 34 24.86 -6.69 15.19
C VAL A 34 24.28 -5.52 14.41
N VAL A 35 23.20 -5.75 13.64
CA VAL A 35 22.58 -4.67 12.86
C VAL A 35 22.01 -3.58 13.75
N LYS A 36 21.39 -3.93 14.89
CA LYS A 36 20.92 -2.94 15.88
C LYS A 36 22.07 -2.09 16.42
N ASP A 37 23.20 -2.70 16.79
CA ASP A 37 24.37 -1.93 17.25
C ASP A 37 24.89 -0.98 16.16
N LEU A 38 24.92 -1.43 14.90
CA LEU A 38 25.30 -0.58 13.76
C LEU A 38 24.31 0.57 13.51
N LEU A 39 23.02 0.36 13.79
CA LEU A 39 22.01 1.41 13.73
C LEU A 39 22.14 2.40 14.87
N ASP A 40 22.50 1.94 16.07
CA ASP A 40 22.72 2.81 17.23
C ASP A 40 23.89 3.77 17.02
N ASP A 41 24.92 3.36 16.27
CA ASP A 41 26.05 4.20 15.87
C ASP A 41 25.68 5.29 14.84
N LYS A 42 24.51 5.19 14.20
CA LYS A 42 24.02 6.19 13.22
C LYS A 42 23.43 7.41 13.93
N LYS A 43 23.70 8.59 13.38
CA LYS A 43 23.13 9.83 13.90
C LYS A 43 21.65 9.94 13.52
N THR A 44 20.87 10.55 14.40
CA THR A 44 19.54 11.03 14.06
C THR A 44 19.66 12.26 13.16
N ILE A 45 18.84 12.31 12.09
CA ILE A 45 18.81 13.46 11.19
C ILE A 45 18.10 14.61 11.92
N GLU A 46 18.78 15.74 12.03
CA GLU A 46 18.28 16.96 12.70
C GLU A 46 18.23 18.11 11.71
N GLY A 47 17.39 19.10 12.00
CA GLY A 47 17.25 20.34 11.21
C GLY A 47 16.42 21.37 11.95
N ASP A 48 16.41 22.59 11.44
CA ASP A 48 15.65 23.71 12.01
C ASP A 48 14.13 23.51 11.90
N ARG A 49 13.70 22.76 10.88
CA ARG A 49 12.31 22.35 10.67
C ARG A 49 12.24 20.85 10.45
N LYS A 50 11.21 20.21 10.99
CA LYS A 50 11.02 18.77 10.92
C LYS A 50 9.60 18.44 10.44
N VAL A 51 9.47 17.43 9.56
CA VAL A 51 8.19 16.89 9.18
C VAL A 51 7.81 15.70 10.07
N TYR A 52 6.55 15.65 10.49
CA TYR A 52 5.94 14.51 11.13
C TYR A 52 4.85 13.95 10.21
N TYR A 53 5.09 12.74 9.71
CA TYR A 53 4.23 12.07 8.76
C TYR A 53 3.22 11.19 9.49
N PHE A 54 1.99 11.68 9.65
CA PHE A 54 0.92 10.97 10.36
C PHE A 54 0.18 10.02 9.41
N SER A 55 0.17 8.74 9.73
CA SER A 55 -0.55 7.73 8.95
C SER A 55 -1.15 6.67 9.86
N ALA A 56 -2.39 6.23 9.53
CA ALA A 56 -3.01 5.11 10.23
C ALA A 56 -2.28 3.80 10.01
N GLU A 57 -1.51 3.68 8.91
CA GLU A 57 -0.82 2.46 8.55
C GLU A 57 0.58 2.71 7.98
N PHE A 58 1.48 1.79 8.30
CA PHE A 58 2.84 1.72 7.76
C PHE A 58 3.17 0.28 7.39
N LEU A 59 2.99 -0.07 6.12
CA LEU A 59 3.28 -1.42 5.62
C LEU A 59 4.77 -1.57 5.32
N ILE A 60 5.58 -1.64 6.38
CA ILE A 60 7.04 -1.56 6.29
C ILE A 60 7.71 -2.83 5.73
N GLY A 61 7.07 -3.99 5.87
CA GLY A 61 7.68 -5.26 5.50
C GLY A 61 8.83 -5.68 6.44
N LYS A 62 9.52 -6.75 6.11
CA LYS A 62 10.72 -7.18 6.84
C LYS A 62 11.83 -6.12 6.73
N LEU A 63 12.56 -5.90 7.81
CA LEU A 63 13.55 -4.82 7.91
C LEU A 63 15.01 -5.30 7.76
N MET A 64 15.29 -6.58 7.98
CA MET A 64 16.66 -7.09 7.93
C MET A 64 17.32 -6.79 6.59
N SER A 65 16.75 -7.27 5.49
CA SER A 65 17.29 -7.07 4.14
C SER A 65 17.43 -5.58 3.80
N ASN A 66 16.40 -4.79 4.13
CA ASN A 66 16.41 -3.34 3.90
C ASN A 66 17.53 -2.63 4.66
N ASN A 67 17.75 -2.97 5.93
CA ASN A 67 18.81 -2.39 6.74
C ASN A 67 20.20 -2.82 6.24
N LEU A 68 20.38 -4.08 5.84
CA LEU A 68 21.64 -4.55 5.26
C LEU A 68 21.99 -3.81 3.95
N ILE A 69 20.99 -3.52 3.11
CA ILE A 69 21.17 -2.73 1.89
C ILE A 69 21.53 -1.29 2.24
N ASN A 70 20.80 -0.67 3.15
CA ASN A 70 21.00 0.73 3.52
C ASN A 70 22.34 0.93 4.27
N LEU A 71 22.80 -0.06 5.02
CA LEU A 71 24.15 -0.08 5.59
C LEU A 71 25.24 -0.32 4.53
N GLY A 72 24.88 -0.86 3.36
CA GLY A 72 25.84 -1.20 2.30
C GLY A 72 26.63 -2.49 2.55
N ILE A 73 26.14 -3.38 3.43
CA ILE A 73 26.86 -4.59 3.88
C ILE A 73 26.22 -5.91 3.43
N ARG A 74 25.11 -5.86 2.67
CA ARG A 74 24.33 -7.07 2.33
C ARG A 74 25.16 -8.13 1.59
N LYS A 75 25.98 -7.72 0.62
CA LYS A 75 26.83 -8.65 -0.13
C LYS A 75 27.85 -9.37 0.76
N GLU A 76 28.50 -8.63 1.68
CA GLU A 76 29.47 -9.21 2.62
C GLU A 76 28.83 -10.21 3.59
N VAL A 77 27.62 -9.88 4.09
CA VAL A 77 26.84 -10.75 4.99
C VAL A 77 26.39 -12.02 4.25
N LYS A 78 25.91 -11.89 3.02
CA LYS A 78 25.52 -13.01 2.16
C LYS A 78 26.68 -13.95 1.89
N GLU A 79 27.86 -13.42 1.57
CA GLU A 79 29.08 -14.19 1.39
C GLU A 79 29.50 -14.94 2.67
N LEU A 80 29.45 -14.26 3.82
CA LEU A 80 29.79 -14.87 5.09
C LEU A 80 28.93 -16.11 5.38
N PHE A 81 27.63 -16.00 5.23
CA PHE A 81 26.73 -17.14 5.47
C PHE A 81 26.95 -18.25 4.45
N LYS A 82 27.14 -17.91 3.17
CA LYS A 82 27.44 -18.89 2.11
C LYS A 82 28.74 -19.65 2.36
N GLU A 83 29.81 -18.98 2.81
CA GLU A 83 31.08 -19.58 3.19
C GLU A 83 30.92 -20.57 4.35
N ASN A 84 29.91 -20.40 5.20
CA ASN A 84 29.56 -21.26 6.33
C ASN A 84 28.44 -22.27 6.03
N GLY A 85 28.04 -22.42 4.74
CA GLY A 85 27.04 -23.39 4.31
C GLY A 85 25.60 -23.02 4.66
N LYS A 86 25.29 -21.70 4.79
CA LYS A 86 23.98 -21.14 5.10
C LYS A 86 23.50 -20.20 3.98
N SER A 87 22.17 -20.00 3.90
CA SER A 87 21.54 -18.98 3.05
C SER A 87 21.13 -17.79 3.90
N LEU A 88 21.47 -16.57 3.47
CA LEU A 88 20.96 -15.34 4.07
C LEU A 88 19.44 -15.26 3.92
N GLU A 89 18.91 -15.66 2.78
CA GLU A 89 17.49 -15.65 2.48
C GLU A 89 16.70 -16.52 3.46
N GLU A 90 17.19 -17.75 3.76
CA GLU A 90 16.58 -18.62 4.78
C GLU A 90 16.65 -18.04 6.20
N ILE A 91 17.72 -17.31 6.51
CA ILE A 91 17.86 -16.62 7.80
C ILE A 91 16.89 -15.45 7.90
N GLU A 92 16.74 -14.66 6.83
CA GLU A 92 15.77 -13.54 6.76
C GLU A 92 14.31 -14.01 6.85
N GLU A 93 13.99 -15.26 6.47
CA GLU A 93 12.63 -15.82 6.61
C GLU A 93 12.19 -15.96 8.08
N ILE A 94 13.12 -16.01 9.04
CA ILE A 94 12.80 -16.10 10.47
C ILE A 94 12.21 -14.80 11.03
N GLU A 95 12.50 -13.67 10.38
CA GLU A 95 11.89 -12.39 10.75
C GLU A 95 10.38 -12.41 10.57
N ALA A 96 9.64 -12.11 11.65
CA ALA A 96 8.21 -11.87 11.55
C ALA A 96 7.97 -10.54 10.81
N GLU A 97 7.21 -10.57 9.71
CA GLU A 97 6.86 -9.36 8.99
C GLU A 97 5.94 -8.47 9.86
N PRO A 98 6.33 -7.21 10.13
CA PRO A 98 5.48 -6.29 10.89
C PRO A 98 4.13 -6.08 10.19
N SER A 99 3.04 -6.27 10.93
CA SER A 99 1.67 -6.16 10.43
C SER A 99 1.04 -4.82 10.82
N LEU A 100 1.61 -3.72 10.32
CA LEU A 100 1.21 -2.33 10.64
C LEU A 100 0.50 -1.63 9.48
N GLY A 101 0.12 -2.34 8.45
CA GLY A 101 -0.53 -1.80 7.27
C GLY A 101 -1.22 -2.87 6.43
N ASN A 102 -1.97 -2.44 5.43
CA ASN A 102 -2.75 -3.34 4.59
C ASN A 102 -2.45 -3.21 3.09
N GLY A 103 -2.37 -2.00 2.58
CA GLY A 103 -2.35 -1.81 1.13
C GLY A 103 -1.48 -0.66 0.66
N GLY A 104 -1.90 -0.02 -0.44
CA GLY A 104 -1.15 1.04 -1.09
C GLY A 104 -0.78 2.22 -0.19
N LEU A 105 -1.73 2.66 0.64
CA LEU A 105 -1.52 3.77 1.59
C LEU A 105 -0.37 3.48 2.57
N GLY A 106 -0.40 2.30 3.22
CA GLY A 106 0.63 1.93 4.19
C GLY A 106 1.98 1.65 3.55
N ARG A 107 2.01 1.03 2.36
CA ARG A 107 3.28 0.81 1.65
C ARG A 107 3.89 2.11 1.15
N LEU A 108 3.06 3.06 0.69
CA LEU A 108 3.51 4.39 0.31
C LEU A 108 4.15 5.12 1.50
N ALA A 109 3.48 5.12 2.66
CA ALA A 109 4.02 5.71 3.88
C ALA A 109 5.40 5.13 4.24
N ALA A 110 5.58 3.81 4.11
CA ALA A 110 6.86 3.16 4.34
C ALA A 110 7.94 3.57 3.30
N CYS A 111 7.59 3.67 2.01
CA CYS A 111 8.49 4.18 0.97
C CYS A 111 8.90 5.62 1.25
N PHE A 112 7.98 6.45 1.72
CA PHE A 112 8.26 7.85 2.02
C PHE A 112 9.20 8.02 3.20
N LEU A 113 9.02 7.24 4.28
CA LEU A 113 9.97 7.26 5.41
C LEU A 113 11.39 6.87 4.98
N ASP A 114 11.51 5.83 4.15
CA ASP A 114 12.80 5.40 3.60
C ASP A 114 13.45 6.52 2.76
N SER A 115 12.67 7.20 1.92
CA SER A 115 13.16 8.31 1.09
C SER A 115 13.49 9.57 1.89
N ILE A 116 12.69 9.92 2.90
CA ILE A 116 12.96 11.05 3.80
C ILE A 116 14.34 10.86 4.46
N ALA A 117 14.61 9.67 4.99
CA ALA A 117 15.90 9.35 5.60
C ALA A 117 17.04 9.29 4.56
N THR A 118 16.78 8.74 3.36
CA THR A 118 17.77 8.64 2.28
C THR A 118 18.22 10.01 1.76
N LEU A 119 17.30 10.97 1.73
CA LEU A 119 17.59 12.35 1.32
C LEU A 119 18.15 13.22 2.48
N ASP A 120 18.47 12.60 3.61
CA ASP A 120 18.97 13.25 4.81
C ASP A 120 18.09 14.41 5.29
N LEU A 121 16.76 14.21 5.19
CA LEU A 121 15.76 15.17 5.62
C LEU A 121 15.26 14.84 7.02
N PRO A 122 15.10 15.82 7.93
CA PRO A 122 14.57 15.60 9.27
C PRO A 122 13.07 15.30 9.20
N GLY A 123 12.70 14.02 9.42
CA GLY A 123 11.30 13.62 9.33
C GLY A 123 11.00 12.27 9.96
N ASP A 124 9.99 12.23 10.81
CA ASP A 124 9.57 11.02 11.50
C ASP A 124 8.14 10.61 11.12
N GLY A 125 7.88 9.30 11.14
CA GLY A 125 6.53 8.76 11.04
C GLY A 125 5.82 8.72 12.40
N VAL A 126 4.50 8.84 12.40
CA VAL A 126 3.65 8.73 13.60
C VAL A 126 2.48 7.83 13.31
N GLY A 127 2.32 6.75 14.08
CA GLY A 127 1.26 5.76 13.93
C GLY A 127 0.96 5.00 15.22
N LEU A 128 0.24 3.88 15.09
CA LEU A 128 -0.11 2.99 16.21
C LEU A 128 0.60 1.65 16.07
N ASN A 129 0.88 1.02 17.23
CA ASN A 129 1.48 -0.30 17.32
C ASN A 129 0.39 -1.37 17.40
N TYR A 130 -0.13 -1.81 16.25
CA TYR A 130 -1.16 -2.86 16.21
C TYR A 130 -0.55 -4.23 16.51
N HIS A 131 -1.07 -4.93 17.51
CA HIS A 131 -0.53 -6.22 17.95
C HIS A 131 -0.80 -7.36 16.97
N LEU A 132 -2.00 -7.38 16.41
CA LEU A 132 -2.50 -8.47 15.56
C LEU A 132 -2.69 -8.04 14.10
N GLY A 133 -2.20 -6.84 13.76
CA GLY A 133 -2.22 -6.29 12.42
C GLY A 133 -3.60 -6.06 11.86
N LEU A 134 -3.76 -6.25 10.53
CA LEU A 134 -5.07 -6.29 9.89
C LEU A 134 -5.75 -7.63 10.19
N PHE A 135 -5.22 -8.71 9.69
CA PHE A 135 -5.48 -10.13 9.94
C PHE A 135 -4.56 -10.97 9.06
N LYS A 136 -4.41 -12.24 9.41
CA LYS A 136 -3.86 -13.26 8.51
C LYS A 136 -5.02 -13.89 7.74
N GLN A 137 -4.91 -13.92 6.41
CA GLN A 137 -5.86 -14.59 5.54
C GLN A 137 -5.54 -16.08 5.46
N VAL A 138 -6.56 -16.92 5.60
CA VAL A 138 -6.49 -18.36 5.37
C VAL A 138 -7.63 -18.75 4.43
N PHE A 139 -7.41 -19.78 3.60
CA PHE A 139 -8.45 -20.29 2.72
C PHE A 139 -8.99 -21.62 3.23
N GLU A 140 -10.30 -21.65 3.51
CA GLU A 140 -11.02 -22.85 3.91
C GLU A 140 -12.27 -23.03 3.04
N TYR A 141 -12.45 -24.19 2.44
CA TYR A 141 -13.60 -24.46 1.56
C TYR A 141 -13.79 -23.42 0.44
N ASN A 142 -12.69 -23.00 -0.19
CA ASN A 142 -12.66 -21.93 -1.19
C ASN A 142 -13.17 -20.58 -0.68
N LYS A 143 -13.12 -20.30 0.61
CA LYS A 143 -13.52 -19.03 1.21
C LYS A 143 -12.36 -18.39 1.98
N GLN A 144 -12.35 -17.08 1.99
CA GLN A 144 -11.46 -16.33 2.89
C GLN A 144 -11.96 -16.42 4.33
N CYS A 145 -11.07 -16.87 5.21
CA CYS A 145 -11.21 -16.79 6.66
C CYS A 145 -10.12 -15.87 7.23
N GLU A 146 -10.42 -15.21 8.33
CA GLU A 146 -9.51 -14.27 8.98
C GLU A 146 -9.06 -14.82 10.34
N THR A 147 -7.75 -14.75 10.60
CA THR A 147 -7.15 -15.10 11.89
C THR A 147 -6.23 -13.97 12.37
N PRO A 148 -5.92 -13.88 13.67
CA PRO A 148 -4.92 -12.93 14.19
C PRO A 148 -3.57 -13.08 13.48
N ASN A 149 -2.87 -11.97 13.28
CA ASN A 149 -1.54 -11.94 12.69
C ASN A 149 -0.50 -11.35 13.65
N PRO A 150 -0.15 -12.05 14.74
CA PRO A 150 0.83 -11.58 15.72
C PRO A 150 2.22 -11.51 15.09
N TRP A 151 2.94 -10.43 15.34
CA TRP A 151 4.27 -10.20 14.79
C TRP A 151 5.27 -9.72 15.86
N ILE A 152 4.77 -9.20 16.99
CA ILE A 152 5.60 -8.68 18.08
C ILE A 152 6.18 -9.85 18.87
N ASN A 153 7.49 -9.94 18.91
CA ASN A 153 8.21 -10.94 19.70
C ASN A 153 9.45 -10.33 20.37
N LYS A 154 10.13 -11.11 21.19
CA LYS A 154 11.34 -10.67 21.93
C LYS A 154 12.52 -10.26 21.05
N HIS A 155 12.52 -10.66 19.77
CA HIS A 155 13.55 -10.35 18.78
C HIS A 155 13.03 -9.40 17.71
N SER A 156 12.14 -8.47 18.07
CA SER A 156 11.60 -7.47 17.15
C SER A 156 12.52 -6.26 17.01
N TRP A 157 12.28 -5.45 15.98
CA TRP A 157 12.94 -4.17 15.77
C TRP A 157 12.44 -3.05 16.68
N LEU A 158 11.32 -3.26 17.39
CA LEU A 158 10.72 -2.28 18.29
C LEU A 158 11.69 -1.90 19.42
N ILE A 159 11.83 -0.61 19.65
CA ILE A 159 12.64 -0.02 20.70
C ILE A 159 11.69 0.62 21.72
N PRO A 160 11.49 0.03 22.92
CA PRO A 160 10.66 0.65 23.94
C PRO A 160 11.32 1.93 24.43
N THR A 161 10.55 3.00 24.57
CA THR A 161 11.03 4.27 25.11
C THR A 161 10.50 4.49 26.53
N ASN A 162 11.04 5.49 27.22
CA ASN A 162 10.53 5.94 28.53
C ASN A 162 9.44 7.02 28.40
N LYS A 163 8.98 7.30 27.18
CA LYS A 163 7.96 8.33 26.92
C LYS A 163 6.57 7.76 27.04
N HIS A 164 5.73 8.48 27.79
CA HIS A 164 4.34 8.13 28.03
C HIS A 164 3.51 9.41 27.96
N TYR A 165 2.37 9.35 27.31
CA TYR A 165 1.41 10.45 27.26
C TYR A 165 0.07 9.97 27.78
N THR A 166 -0.74 10.88 28.29
CA THR A 166 -2.13 10.60 28.70
C THR A 166 -3.06 11.17 27.67
N VAL A 167 -3.92 10.32 27.11
CA VAL A 167 -4.99 10.71 26.20
C VAL A 167 -6.32 10.66 26.94
N GLU A 168 -7.01 11.79 27.00
CA GLU A 168 -8.27 11.96 27.70
C GLU A 168 -9.45 11.71 26.77
N PHE A 169 -10.35 10.82 27.17
CA PHE A 169 -11.66 10.61 26.58
C PHE A 169 -12.74 11.08 27.55
N LYS A 170 -14.00 11.07 27.16
CA LYS A 170 -15.09 11.58 28.00
C LYS A 170 -15.12 10.95 29.40
N ASP A 171 -15.08 9.62 29.46
CA ASP A 171 -15.35 8.88 30.71
C ASP A 171 -14.09 8.23 31.31
N PHE A 172 -12.96 8.26 30.59
CA PHE A 172 -11.71 7.65 31.02
C PHE A 172 -10.51 8.30 30.32
N SER A 173 -9.32 7.93 30.78
CA SER A 173 -8.08 8.29 30.09
C SER A 173 -7.20 7.06 29.89
N LEU A 174 -6.36 7.08 28.85
CA LEU A 174 -5.40 6.03 28.55
C LEU A 174 -3.99 6.58 28.60
N LYS A 175 -3.12 5.84 29.30
CA LYS A 175 -1.69 6.09 29.29
C LYS A 175 -1.07 5.32 28.12
N SER A 176 -0.36 6.02 27.25
CA SER A 176 0.35 5.40 26.14
C SER A 176 1.73 4.91 26.54
N GLN A 177 2.22 3.93 25.79
CA GLN A 177 3.63 3.54 25.69
C GLN A 177 4.10 3.87 24.28
N LEU A 178 5.23 4.56 24.17
CA LEU A 178 5.83 4.83 22.86
C LEU A 178 6.90 3.78 22.54
N TYR A 179 6.81 3.21 21.35
CA TYR A 179 7.85 2.40 20.70
C TYR A 179 8.39 3.13 19.49
N ASP A 180 9.70 3.08 19.32
CA ASP A 180 10.37 3.59 18.13
C ASP A 180 10.81 2.43 17.22
N LEU A 181 10.83 2.69 15.92
CA LEU A 181 11.57 1.92 14.92
C LEU A 181 12.54 2.86 14.21
N ASP A 182 13.81 2.45 14.12
CA ASP A 182 14.80 3.18 13.34
C ASP A 182 14.51 3.05 11.83
N VAL A 183 14.55 4.17 11.12
CA VAL A 183 14.40 4.26 9.67
C VAL A 183 15.73 4.75 9.11
N LEU A 184 16.53 3.82 8.63
CA LEU A 184 17.85 4.12 8.08
C LEU A 184 17.75 4.59 6.63
N GLY A 185 18.40 5.70 6.29
CA GLY A 185 18.61 6.13 4.90
C GLY A 185 19.70 5.33 4.18
N TYR A 186 19.65 5.29 2.86
CA TYR A 186 20.63 4.57 2.03
C TYR A 186 22.03 5.14 2.22
N LYS A 187 22.92 4.34 2.83
CA LYS A 187 24.31 4.74 3.22
C LYS A 187 24.38 6.03 4.05
N GLY A 188 23.30 6.37 4.75
CA GLY A 188 23.10 7.64 5.44
C GLY A 188 22.89 7.52 6.95
N ASN A 189 22.19 8.51 7.46
CA ASN A 189 21.74 8.65 8.83
C ASN A 189 20.32 8.07 9.01
N LYS A 190 19.71 8.23 10.19
CA LYS A 190 18.42 7.64 10.52
C LYS A 190 17.40 8.67 11.00
N ASN A 191 16.15 8.39 10.70
CA ASN A 191 14.95 8.95 11.32
C ASN A 191 14.22 7.88 12.14
N LYS A 192 13.02 8.16 12.61
CA LYS A 192 12.23 7.24 13.42
C LYS A 192 10.81 7.08 12.90
N LEU A 193 10.25 5.92 13.15
CA LEU A 193 8.82 5.68 13.15
C LEU A 193 8.35 5.53 14.59
N HIS A 194 7.52 6.46 15.04
CA HIS A 194 6.94 6.49 16.39
C HIS A 194 5.62 5.73 16.38
N LEU A 195 5.53 4.69 17.19
CA LEU A 195 4.36 3.81 17.29
C LEU A 195 3.81 3.86 18.72
N PHE A 196 2.62 4.40 18.88
CA PHE A 196 1.93 4.48 20.17
C PHE A 196 1.09 3.24 20.42
N ASP A 197 1.13 2.78 21.66
CA ASP A 197 0.44 1.59 22.15
C ASP A 197 -0.24 1.89 23.49
N ILE A 198 -1.19 1.06 23.90
CA ILE A 198 -1.73 1.07 25.25
C ILE A 198 -1.06 -0.02 26.10
N ALA A 199 -0.66 0.34 27.33
CA ALA A 199 -0.01 -0.62 28.25
C ALA A 199 -0.97 -1.74 28.73
N SER A 200 -2.26 -1.56 28.53
CA SER A 200 -3.33 -2.45 28.99
C SER A 200 -3.91 -3.35 27.90
N VAL A 201 -3.28 -3.42 26.71
CA VAL A 201 -3.74 -4.28 25.61
C VAL A 201 -3.83 -5.74 26.03
N ASP A 202 -4.87 -6.43 25.60
CA ASP A 202 -5.14 -7.82 25.99
C ASP A 202 -5.50 -8.66 24.76
N GLU A 203 -4.51 -9.34 24.19
CA GLU A 203 -4.68 -10.23 23.03
C GLU A 203 -5.60 -11.42 23.33
N SER A 204 -5.74 -11.81 24.61
CA SER A 204 -6.61 -12.94 25.00
C SER A 204 -8.10 -12.66 24.84
N MET A 205 -8.49 -11.41 24.54
CA MET A 205 -9.87 -11.04 24.21
C MET A 205 -10.32 -11.58 22.85
N VAL A 206 -9.39 -11.90 21.97
CA VAL A 206 -9.70 -12.33 20.60
C VAL A 206 -10.09 -13.80 20.58
N HIS A 207 -11.23 -14.10 19.96
CA HIS A 207 -11.78 -15.44 19.81
C HIS A 207 -12.48 -15.58 18.45
N ASP A 208 -12.83 -16.80 18.07
CA ASP A 208 -13.58 -17.09 16.84
C ASP A 208 -13.05 -16.29 15.61
N GLY A 209 -11.79 -16.54 15.27
CA GLY A 209 -11.11 -15.80 14.22
C GLY A 209 -10.58 -14.45 14.72
N ILE A 210 -11.19 -13.33 14.32
CA ILE A 210 -10.77 -11.97 14.72
C ILE A 210 -11.84 -11.24 15.55
N SER A 211 -12.78 -11.98 16.15
CA SER A 211 -13.85 -11.40 16.96
C SER A 211 -13.35 -10.99 18.34
N PHE A 212 -13.85 -9.89 18.86
CA PHE A 212 -13.57 -9.40 20.21
C PHE A 212 -14.64 -8.37 20.65
N ASP A 213 -14.70 -8.07 21.95
CA ASP A 213 -15.55 -7.00 22.47
C ASP A 213 -15.01 -5.63 22.07
N LYS A 214 -15.61 -5.03 21.03
CA LYS A 214 -15.23 -3.71 20.48
C LYS A 214 -15.50 -2.55 21.44
N SER A 215 -16.32 -2.73 22.48
CA SER A 215 -16.64 -1.68 23.45
C SER A 215 -15.58 -1.52 24.55
N ASN A 216 -14.75 -2.50 24.77
CA ASN A 216 -13.71 -2.49 25.81
C ASN A 216 -12.42 -1.79 25.34
N ILE A 217 -12.53 -0.48 25.11
CA ILE A 217 -11.46 0.35 24.54
C ILE A 217 -10.14 0.25 25.33
N VAL A 218 -10.23 0.18 26.65
CA VAL A 218 -9.07 0.11 27.54
C VAL A 218 -8.17 -1.13 27.27
N ARG A 219 -8.72 -2.17 26.65
CA ARG A 219 -8.01 -3.42 26.36
C ARG A 219 -7.84 -3.71 24.88
N ASN A 220 -8.64 -3.08 24.00
CA ASN A 220 -8.68 -3.46 22.60
C ASN A 220 -8.11 -2.43 21.62
N LEU A 221 -7.82 -1.21 22.05
CA LEU A 221 -7.53 -0.07 21.15
C LEU A 221 -6.43 -0.35 20.13
N THR A 222 -5.37 -1.06 20.51
CA THR A 222 -4.22 -1.37 19.65
C THR A 222 -4.15 -2.85 19.23
N LEU A 223 -5.27 -3.60 19.30
CA LEU A 223 -5.30 -4.98 18.81
C LEU A 223 -5.20 -5.06 17.29
N PHE A 224 -6.14 -4.46 16.57
CA PHE A 224 -6.25 -4.57 15.11
C PHE A 224 -6.24 -3.22 14.40
N LEU A 225 -5.55 -3.17 13.27
CA LEU A 225 -5.74 -2.15 12.24
C LEU A 225 -7.09 -2.36 11.55
N TYR A 226 -7.86 -1.31 11.35
CA TYR A 226 -9.18 -1.34 10.69
C TYR A 226 -10.11 -2.43 11.24
N PRO A 227 -10.49 -2.33 12.53
CA PRO A 227 -11.48 -3.24 13.07
C PRO A 227 -12.78 -3.18 12.27
N ASP A 228 -13.53 -4.27 12.26
CA ASP A 228 -14.83 -4.34 11.60
C ASP A 228 -15.74 -3.21 12.10
N ASP A 229 -16.15 -2.33 11.19
CA ASP A 229 -16.96 -1.13 11.43
C ASP A 229 -18.40 -1.26 10.88
N SER A 230 -18.83 -2.47 10.62
CA SER A 230 -20.21 -2.77 10.22
C SER A 230 -21.24 -2.39 11.29
N ASP A 231 -20.83 -2.41 12.56
CA ASP A 231 -21.63 -2.00 13.71
C ASP A 231 -21.18 -0.65 14.31
N GLU A 232 -21.99 -0.12 15.23
CA GLU A 232 -21.73 1.16 15.90
C GLU A 232 -20.45 1.11 16.75
N ALA A 233 -20.23 0.00 17.48
CA ALA A 233 -19.08 -0.16 18.36
C ALA A 233 -17.77 -0.14 17.54
N GLY A 234 -17.75 -0.78 16.38
CA GLY A 234 -16.60 -0.76 15.47
C GLY A 234 -16.33 0.63 14.89
N ARG A 235 -17.37 1.37 14.50
CA ARG A 235 -17.22 2.76 14.03
C ARG A 235 -16.67 3.67 15.14
N LYS A 236 -17.16 3.53 16.35
CA LYS A 236 -16.63 4.27 17.51
C LYS A 236 -15.20 3.88 17.84
N LEU A 237 -14.85 2.60 17.78
CA LEU A 237 -13.48 2.13 17.99
C LEU A 237 -12.50 2.79 17.02
N ARG A 238 -12.87 2.97 15.75
CA ARG A 238 -12.04 3.72 14.78
C ARG A 238 -11.80 5.16 15.21
N ILE A 239 -12.82 5.85 15.74
CA ILE A 239 -12.64 7.22 16.26
C ILE A 239 -11.67 7.22 17.44
N TYR A 240 -11.82 6.26 18.39
CA TYR A 240 -10.90 6.10 19.51
C TYR A 240 -9.44 5.90 19.04
N GLN A 241 -9.22 5.04 18.05
CA GLN A 241 -7.88 4.80 17.48
C GLN A 241 -7.31 6.06 16.85
N GLN A 242 -8.07 6.74 16.01
CA GLN A 242 -7.62 7.95 15.32
C GLN A 242 -7.28 9.06 16.32
N TYR A 243 -8.13 9.30 17.30
CA TYR A 243 -7.85 10.32 18.32
C TYR A 243 -6.65 9.95 19.21
N PHE A 244 -6.54 8.69 19.60
CA PHE A 244 -5.39 8.22 20.38
C PHE A 244 -4.08 8.45 19.63
N MET A 245 -4.03 8.16 18.34
CA MET A 245 -2.85 8.41 17.51
C MET A 245 -2.49 9.90 17.46
N VAL A 246 -3.44 10.75 17.12
CA VAL A 246 -3.16 12.17 16.89
C VAL A 246 -2.87 12.93 18.18
N SER A 247 -3.53 12.58 19.27
CA SER A 247 -3.28 13.23 20.58
C SER A 247 -1.89 12.91 21.10
N ASN A 248 -1.48 11.65 21.03
CA ASN A 248 -0.11 11.24 21.40
C ASN A 248 0.94 11.95 20.53
N GLY A 249 0.76 11.94 19.21
CA GLY A 249 1.68 12.58 18.29
C GLY A 249 1.80 14.10 18.51
N ALA A 250 0.68 14.78 18.70
CA ALA A 250 0.66 16.22 18.97
C ALA A 250 1.34 16.56 20.31
N GLN A 251 1.07 15.80 21.37
CA GLN A 251 1.74 15.97 22.68
C GLN A 251 3.26 15.77 22.54
N MET A 252 3.70 14.74 21.83
CA MET A 252 5.12 14.47 21.57
C MET A 252 5.79 15.63 20.84
N ILE A 253 5.14 16.16 19.80
CA ILE A 253 5.67 17.30 19.03
C ILE A 253 5.83 18.54 19.91
N LEU A 254 4.81 18.89 20.69
CA LEU A 254 4.87 20.05 21.57
C LEU A 254 5.91 19.89 22.69
N GLU A 255 6.09 18.68 23.22
CA GLU A 255 7.16 18.36 24.17
C GLU A 255 8.54 18.60 23.56
N ASP A 256 8.77 18.09 22.31
CA ASP A 256 10.05 18.25 21.61
C ASP A 256 10.37 19.75 21.36
N ILE A 257 9.41 20.51 20.87
CA ILE A 257 9.56 21.95 20.61
C ILE A 257 9.86 22.72 21.91
N LYS A 258 9.15 22.44 23.00
CA LYS A 258 9.41 23.06 24.31
C LYS A 258 10.78 22.67 24.85
N SER A 259 11.20 21.44 24.68
CA SER A 259 12.51 20.96 25.13
C SER A 259 13.68 21.69 24.45
N LYS A 260 13.48 22.12 23.21
CA LYS A 260 14.43 22.94 22.42
C LYS A 260 14.37 24.42 22.78
N GLY A 261 13.51 24.85 23.69
CA GLY A 261 13.33 26.25 24.09
C GLY A 261 12.66 27.11 23.00
N ILE A 262 11.99 26.49 22.04
CA ILE A 262 11.28 27.17 20.96
C ILE A 262 9.90 27.60 21.43
N SER A 263 9.49 28.84 21.13
CA SER A 263 8.16 29.34 21.44
C SER A 263 7.10 28.60 20.62
N LEU A 264 6.00 28.22 21.25
CA LEU A 264 4.86 27.60 20.53
C LEU A 264 4.21 28.56 19.52
N THR A 265 4.43 29.87 19.63
CA THR A 265 4.01 30.85 18.61
C THR A 265 4.80 30.72 17.30
N ASP A 266 5.94 30.06 17.33
CA ASP A 266 6.80 29.81 16.17
C ASP A 266 6.74 28.36 15.68
N LEU A 267 5.78 27.57 16.17
CA LEU A 267 5.61 26.14 15.84
C LEU A 267 5.63 25.89 14.33
N ASP A 268 4.91 26.69 13.56
CA ASP A 268 4.80 26.58 12.10
C ASP A 268 6.13 26.80 11.36
N LYS A 269 7.11 27.43 12.00
CA LYS A 269 8.47 27.60 11.43
C LYS A 269 9.35 26.38 11.61
N HIS A 270 9.05 25.55 12.63
CA HIS A 270 9.89 24.43 13.04
C HIS A 270 9.24 23.06 12.80
N VAL A 271 7.93 23.02 12.56
CA VAL A 271 7.16 21.79 12.39
C VAL A 271 6.30 21.85 11.14
N CYS A 272 6.27 20.74 10.41
CA CYS A 272 5.26 20.45 9.41
C CYS A 272 4.60 19.11 9.79
N ILE A 273 3.27 19.06 9.83
CA ILE A 273 2.50 17.83 10.01
C ILE A 273 1.91 17.46 8.66
N GLN A 274 2.34 16.34 8.09
CA GLN A 274 1.74 15.81 6.88
C GLN A 274 0.65 14.82 7.25
N ILE A 275 -0.59 15.14 6.91
CA ILE A 275 -1.78 14.33 7.14
C ILE A 275 -1.97 13.38 5.96
N ASN A 276 -1.77 12.08 6.19
CA ASN A 276 -1.85 11.06 5.15
C ASN A 276 -3.27 10.46 5.11
N ASP A 277 -4.07 10.92 4.16
CA ASP A 277 -5.52 10.71 4.07
C ASP A 277 -6.28 11.31 5.29
N THR A 278 -7.53 10.92 5.51
CA THR A 278 -8.40 11.54 6.53
C THR A 278 -8.27 10.93 7.93
N HIS A 279 -7.59 9.80 8.07
CA HIS A 279 -7.48 9.12 9.37
C HIS A 279 -6.82 9.99 10.46
N PRO A 280 -5.79 10.83 10.17
CA PRO A 280 -5.20 11.72 11.16
C PRO A 280 -5.85 13.11 11.25
N SER A 281 -6.95 13.40 10.58
CA SER A 281 -7.55 14.76 10.48
C SER A 281 -7.81 15.41 11.84
N MET A 282 -8.15 14.62 12.87
CA MET A 282 -8.36 15.14 14.23
C MET A 282 -7.11 15.76 14.86
N VAL A 283 -5.93 15.65 14.22
CA VAL A 283 -4.74 16.38 14.68
C VAL A 283 -4.95 17.90 14.65
N ILE A 284 -5.78 18.39 13.73
CA ILE A 284 -6.06 19.84 13.62
C ILE A 284 -6.77 20.36 14.87
N PRO A 285 -7.98 19.89 15.26
CA PRO A 285 -8.62 20.36 16.46
C PRO A 285 -7.85 19.98 17.74
N GLU A 286 -7.13 18.86 17.77
CA GLU A 286 -6.35 18.47 18.95
C GLU A 286 -5.13 19.37 19.14
N LEU A 287 -4.41 19.71 18.09
CA LEU A 287 -3.29 20.66 18.18
C LEU A 287 -3.76 22.04 18.65
N ILE A 288 -4.90 22.53 18.14
CA ILE A 288 -5.53 23.77 18.60
C ILE A 288 -5.84 23.68 20.10
N ARG A 289 -6.48 22.59 20.55
CA ARG A 289 -6.79 22.37 21.97
C ARG A 289 -5.55 22.41 22.85
N LEU A 290 -4.50 21.73 22.44
CA LEU A 290 -3.24 21.69 23.19
C LEU A 290 -2.55 23.06 23.24
N LEU A 291 -2.51 23.79 22.12
CA LEU A 291 -1.97 25.15 22.08
C LEU A 291 -2.75 26.10 22.99
N MET A 292 -4.07 25.98 23.03
CA MET A 292 -4.91 26.75 23.96
C MET A 292 -4.64 26.39 25.43
N LYS A 293 -4.40 25.12 25.73
CA LYS A 293 -4.01 24.67 27.08
C LYS A 293 -2.67 25.26 27.52
N GLU A 294 -1.79 25.55 26.58
CA GLU A 294 -0.52 26.25 26.80
C GLU A 294 -0.65 27.80 26.83
N GLY A 295 -1.86 28.34 26.75
CA GLY A 295 -2.18 29.76 26.96
C GLY A 295 -2.39 30.58 25.70
N LEU A 296 -2.38 29.97 24.48
CA LEU A 296 -2.70 30.69 23.26
C LEU A 296 -4.21 30.92 23.15
N THR A 297 -4.61 32.01 22.51
CA THR A 297 -6.01 32.24 22.16
C THR A 297 -6.44 31.28 21.03
N MET A 298 -7.73 31.01 20.93
CA MET A 298 -8.30 30.19 19.83
C MET A 298 -7.82 30.69 18.45
N LYS A 299 -7.86 31.99 18.23
CA LYS A 299 -7.44 32.60 16.96
C LYS A 299 -5.96 32.35 16.65
N GLN A 300 -5.08 32.49 17.65
CA GLN A 300 -3.65 32.21 17.49
C GLN A 300 -3.40 30.72 17.21
N ALA A 301 -4.10 29.86 17.96
CA ALA A 301 -3.96 28.41 17.79
C ALA A 301 -4.44 27.94 16.40
N ILE A 302 -5.55 28.48 15.89
CA ILE A 302 -6.03 28.21 14.52
C ILE A 302 -5.02 28.68 13.47
N ASP A 303 -4.50 29.91 13.61
CA ASP A 303 -3.53 30.47 12.63
C ASP A 303 -2.25 29.64 12.57
N ILE A 304 -1.69 29.27 13.72
CA ILE A 304 -0.48 28.43 13.81
C ILE A 304 -0.74 27.04 13.22
N THR A 305 -1.84 26.38 13.61
CA THR A 305 -2.17 25.04 13.13
C THR A 305 -2.37 25.02 11.62
N SER A 306 -3.04 26.06 11.07
CA SER A 306 -3.27 26.16 9.62
C SER A 306 -1.99 26.33 8.80
N LYS A 307 -0.91 26.82 9.41
CA LYS A 307 0.42 26.95 8.79
C LYS A 307 1.33 25.75 9.06
N THR A 308 0.90 24.86 9.96
CA THR A 308 1.67 23.68 10.38
C THR A 308 1.22 22.43 9.62
N CYS A 309 -0.07 22.30 9.28
CA CYS A 309 -0.66 21.10 8.70
C CYS A 309 -0.76 21.17 7.17
N ALA A 310 -0.40 20.07 6.52
CA ALA A 310 -0.59 19.82 5.09
C ALA A 310 -1.31 18.49 4.90
N TYR A 311 -2.15 18.39 3.89
CA TYR A 311 -3.03 17.23 3.65
C TYR A 311 -2.77 16.59 2.30
N THR A 312 -2.60 15.27 2.31
CA THR A 312 -2.58 14.43 1.10
C THR A 312 -3.90 13.66 0.99
N ASN A 313 -4.61 13.87 -0.11
CA ASN A 313 -5.81 13.11 -0.42
C ASN A 313 -5.45 11.85 -1.22
N HIS A 314 -5.94 10.69 -0.77
CA HIS A 314 -5.80 9.39 -1.46
C HIS A 314 -7.13 8.83 -1.98
N THR A 315 -8.22 9.56 -1.80
CA THR A 315 -9.57 9.11 -2.09
C THR A 315 -10.19 9.98 -3.18
N ILE A 316 -10.58 9.38 -4.31
CA ILE A 316 -11.25 10.11 -5.39
C ILE A 316 -12.71 10.38 -5.05
N LEU A 317 -13.44 9.33 -4.62
CA LEU A 317 -14.88 9.44 -4.39
C LEU A 317 -15.18 10.31 -3.16
N ALA A 318 -15.83 11.46 -3.36
CA ALA A 318 -16.25 12.35 -2.26
C ALA A 318 -17.16 11.62 -1.24
N GLU A 319 -17.97 10.68 -1.69
CA GLU A 319 -18.83 9.86 -0.82
C GLU A 319 -18.04 8.95 0.12
N ALA A 320 -16.85 8.52 -0.30
CA ALA A 320 -15.95 7.67 0.49
C ALA A 320 -15.06 8.48 1.45
N LEU A 321 -15.06 9.83 1.37
CA LEU A 321 -14.38 10.68 2.33
C LEU A 321 -15.00 10.50 3.72
N GLU A 322 -14.15 10.29 4.71
CA GLU A 322 -14.57 9.96 6.07
C GLU A 322 -15.34 11.10 6.73
N LYS A 323 -16.47 10.77 7.31
CA LYS A 323 -17.32 11.68 8.07
C LYS A 323 -17.92 10.96 9.26
N TRP A 324 -17.95 11.64 10.40
CA TRP A 324 -18.43 11.09 11.65
C TRP A 324 -19.65 11.82 12.17
N PRO A 325 -20.66 11.10 12.70
CA PRO A 325 -21.78 11.75 13.41
C PRO A 325 -21.25 12.60 14.58
N LEU A 326 -21.66 13.86 14.64
CA LEU A 326 -21.29 14.75 15.74
C LEU A 326 -21.61 14.13 17.13
N PRO A 327 -22.74 13.45 17.34
CA PRO A 327 -23.00 12.76 18.61
C PRO A 327 -21.93 11.73 19.01
N TYR A 328 -21.25 11.07 18.06
CA TYR A 328 -20.14 10.16 18.39
C TYR A 328 -18.95 10.93 18.96
N LEU A 329 -18.65 12.10 18.42
CA LEU A 329 -17.57 12.95 18.93
C LEU A 329 -17.94 13.54 20.31
N GLU A 330 -19.21 13.91 20.54
CA GLU A 330 -19.71 14.35 21.85
C GLU A 330 -19.61 13.23 22.92
N GLU A 331 -19.75 11.98 22.50
CA GLU A 331 -19.63 10.82 23.38
C GLU A 331 -18.20 10.43 23.67
N ILE A 332 -17.29 10.56 22.68
CA ILE A 332 -15.92 10.05 22.76
C ILE A 332 -14.93 11.14 23.16
N VAL A 333 -14.97 12.29 22.49
CA VAL A 333 -14.01 13.39 22.60
C VAL A 333 -14.68 14.76 22.72
N PRO A 334 -15.57 14.95 23.74
CA PRO A 334 -16.35 16.17 23.89
C PRO A 334 -15.50 17.43 23.96
N GLN A 335 -14.26 17.33 24.38
CA GLN A 335 -13.30 18.45 24.44
C GLN A 335 -12.91 19.00 23.06
N LEU A 336 -13.08 18.22 21.97
CA LEU A 336 -12.84 18.71 20.62
C LEU A 336 -14.06 19.38 19.99
N VAL A 337 -15.26 19.06 20.46
CA VAL A 337 -16.52 19.54 19.83
C VAL A 337 -16.60 21.06 19.76
N PRO A 338 -16.34 21.84 20.83
CA PRO A 338 -16.37 23.30 20.75
C PRO A 338 -15.34 23.87 19.77
N ILE A 339 -14.21 23.20 19.58
CA ILE A 339 -13.17 23.62 18.65
C ILE A 339 -13.63 23.33 17.21
N ILE A 340 -14.18 22.13 16.95
CA ILE A 340 -14.73 21.78 15.63
C ILE A 340 -15.87 22.71 15.23
N GLU A 341 -16.76 23.08 16.19
CA GLU A 341 -17.81 24.06 15.95
C GLU A 341 -17.26 25.45 15.64
N ALA A 342 -16.17 25.87 16.31
CA ALA A 342 -15.51 27.13 16.02
C ALA A 342 -14.84 27.11 14.63
N LEU A 343 -14.23 25.96 14.22
CA LEU A 343 -13.67 25.78 12.89
C LEU A 343 -14.77 25.83 11.82
N ASP A 344 -15.91 25.18 12.06
CA ASP A 344 -17.06 25.22 11.16
C ASP A 344 -17.62 26.65 11.02
N ALA A 345 -17.70 27.40 12.10
CA ALA A 345 -18.12 28.79 12.05
C ALA A 345 -17.16 29.64 11.16
N VAL A 346 -15.85 29.47 11.31
CA VAL A 346 -14.86 30.13 10.47
C VAL A 346 -14.98 29.68 9.00
N ALA A 347 -15.22 28.42 8.75
CA ALA A 347 -15.44 27.89 7.39
C ALA A 347 -16.68 28.52 6.74
N LYS A 348 -17.77 28.64 7.48
CA LYS A 348 -19.05 29.26 7.03
C LYS A 348 -18.92 30.79 6.82
N GLU A 349 -18.02 31.47 7.51
CA GLU A 349 -17.67 32.87 7.21
C GLU A 349 -16.94 33.00 5.86
N ARG A 350 -16.14 31.99 5.47
CA ARG A 350 -15.41 31.98 4.18
C ARG A 350 -16.32 31.62 3.00
N SER A 351 -17.31 30.77 3.22
CA SER A 351 -18.25 30.32 2.17
C SER A 351 -19.58 29.91 2.76
N THR A 352 -20.68 30.34 2.12
CA THR A 352 -22.04 29.91 2.45
C THR A 352 -22.47 28.64 1.71
N ASN A 353 -21.56 28.04 0.93
CA ASN A 353 -21.82 26.80 0.21
C ASN A 353 -21.80 25.62 1.19
N GLU A 354 -22.93 24.98 1.38
CA GLU A 354 -23.09 23.83 2.29
C GLU A 354 -22.20 22.64 1.93
N LYS A 355 -21.78 22.51 0.65
CA LYS A 355 -20.89 21.43 0.21
C LYS A 355 -19.48 21.50 0.80
N VAL A 356 -19.07 22.67 1.31
CA VAL A 356 -17.76 22.86 1.93
C VAL A 356 -17.84 23.04 3.45
N ALA A 357 -19.03 22.93 4.06
CA ALA A 357 -19.19 22.98 5.49
C ALA A 357 -18.46 21.82 6.19
N ILE A 358 -17.88 22.08 7.35
CA ILE A 358 -17.26 21.04 8.17
C ILE A 358 -18.35 20.20 8.85
N ILE A 359 -19.35 20.85 9.41
CA ILE A 359 -20.55 20.19 9.97
C ILE A 359 -21.71 20.45 9.02
N ASP A 360 -22.21 19.39 8.41
CA ASP A 360 -23.32 19.47 7.47
C ASP A 360 -24.70 19.52 8.19
N ASN A 361 -25.76 19.71 7.41
CA ASN A 361 -27.13 19.78 7.91
C ASN A 361 -27.62 18.48 8.58
N ASN A 362 -26.98 17.34 8.32
CA ASN A 362 -27.23 16.06 8.96
C ASN A 362 -26.39 15.83 10.23
N LYS A 363 -25.65 16.85 10.68
CA LYS A 363 -24.71 16.78 11.80
C LYS A 363 -23.61 15.75 11.60
N LEU A 364 -23.14 15.58 10.36
CA LEU A 364 -21.95 14.83 10.05
C LEU A 364 -20.76 15.77 9.99
N VAL A 365 -19.68 15.39 10.65
CA VAL A 365 -18.40 16.12 10.65
C VAL A 365 -17.52 15.55 9.56
N HIS A 366 -17.21 16.35 8.55
CA HIS A 366 -16.41 15.98 7.39
C HIS A 366 -14.91 16.16 7.68
N MET A 367 -14.17 15.06 7.78
CA MET A 367 -12.75 15.08 8.15
C MET A 367 -11.89 15.81 7.11
N ALA A 368 -12.04 15.48 5.82
CA ALA A 368 -11.30 16.16 4.75
C ALA A 368 -11.60 17.66 4.68
N HIS A 369 -12.81 18.09 5.02
CA HIS A 369 -13.16 19.50 4.99
C HIS A 369 -12.36 20.31 6.04
N MET A 370 -12.12 19.72 7.22
CA MET A 370 -11.21 20.35 8.21
C MET A 370 -9.78 20.48 7.64
N ASP A 371 -9.28 19.42 7.03
CA ASP A 371 -7.92 19.39 6.46
C ASP A 371 -7.76 20.47 5.37
N ILE A 372 -8.76 20.63 4.52
CA ILE A 372 -8.72 21.58 3.40
C ILE A 372 -8.85 23.02 3.89
N HIS A 373 -9.77 23.29 4.82
CA HIS A 373 -9.96 24.65 5.35
C HIS A 373 -8.79 25.14 6.21
N PHE A 374 -8.12 24.22 6.92
CA PHE A 374 -7.10 24.55 7.92
C PHE A 374 -5.74 23.88 7.67
N GLY A 375 -5.49 23.47 6.42
CA GLY A 375 -4.18 23.07 5.93
C GLY A 375 -3.65 24.09 4.91
N PHE A 376 -2.33 24.26 4.84
CA PHE A 376 -1.70 25.20 3.89
C PHE A 376 -1.41 24.59 2.52
N SER A 377 -1.50 23.27 2.39
CA SER A 377 -1.30 22.53 1.14
C SER A 377 -2.21 21.31 1.08
N ILE A 378 -2.79 21.11 -0.09
CA ILE A 378 -3.64 19.95 -0.42
C ILE A 378 -3.07 19.34 -1.69
N ASN A 379 -2.62 18.09 -1.64
CA ASN A 379 -2.16 17.43 -2.86
C ASN A 379 -2.93 16.18 -3.21
N GLY A 380 -3.12 15.98 -4.51
CA GLY A 380 -3.43 14.69 -5.09
C GLY A 380 -2.16 13.87 -5.30
N VAL A 381 -2.30 12.62 -5.75
CA VAL A 381 -1.23 11.62 -5.78
C VAL A 381 -0.92 11.05 -7.16
N ALA A 382 -1.55 11.57 -8.18
CA ALA A 382 -1.26 11.40 -9.61
C ALA A 382 -1.82 12.60 -10.37
N SER A 383 -1.33 12.85 -11.59
CA SER A 383 -1.75 14.00 -12.40
C SER A 383 -3.27 13.99 -12.62
N ILE A 384 -3.81 12.90 -13.17
CA ILE A 384 -5.25 12.76 -13.42
C ILE A 384 -6.08 12.85 -12.14
N HIS A 385 -5.60 12.28 -11.02
CA HIS A 385 -6.27 12.38 -9.74
C HIS A 385 -6.41 13.82 -9.29
N THR A 386 -5.33 14.58 -9.36
CA THR A 386 -5.33 15.99 -8.97
C THR A 386 -6.26 16.83 -9.84
N ASP A 387 -6.34 16.53 -11.14
CA ASP A 387 -7.28 17.19 -12.05
C ASP A 387 -8.74 16.85 -11.73
N ILE A 388 -9.04 15.59 -11.41
CA ILE A 388 -10.39 15.17 -10.96
C ILE A 388 -10.77 15.89 -9.65
N LEU A 389 -9.84 15.99 -8.69
CA LEU A 389 -10.09 16.73 -7.44
C LEU A 389 -10.44 18.20 -7.73
N LYS A 390 -9.67 18.89 -8.58
CA LYS A 390 -9.87 20.31 -8.90
C LYS A 390 -11.14 20.56 -9.71
N ASN A 391 -11.43 19.70 -10.67
CA ASN A 391 -12.47 19.96 -11.65
C ASN A 391 -13.82 19.33 -11.29
N THR A 392 -13.85 18.35 -10.38
CA THR A 392 -15.06 17.57 -10.05
C THR A 392 -15.24 17.45 -8.54
N GLU A 393 -14.50 16.57 -7.89
CA GLU A 393 -14.80 16.10 -6.53
C GLU A 393 -14.63 17.18 -5.45
N LEU A 394 -13.60 18.00 -5.54
CA LEU A 394 -13.30 19.09 -4.60
C LEU A 394 -13.32 20.46 -5.29
N HIS A 395 -14.07 20.57 -6.38
CA HIS A 395 -14.12 21.82 -7.18
C HIS A 395 -14.51 23.04 -6.35
N ASP A 396 -15.52 22.93 -5.51
CA ASP A 396 -15.97 24.03 -4.65
C ASP A 396 -14.85 24.49 -3.68
N PHE A 397 -13.99 23.58 -3.23
CA PHE A 397 -12.81 23.91 -2.44
C PHE A 397 -11.68 24.52 -3.28
N TYR A 398 -11.50 24.03 -4.50
CA TYR A 398 -10.50 24.59 -5.40
C TYR A 398 -10.79 26.05 -5.76
N GLU A 399 -12.06 26.39 -5.92
CA GLU A 399 -12.48 27.80 -6.09
C GLU A 399 -12.13 28.68 -4.88
N LEU A 400 -12.23 28.15 -3.66
CA LEU A 400 -11.87 28.87 -2.44
C LEU A 400 -10.36 28.98 -2.22
N TYR A 401 -9.61 27.93 -2.55
CA TYR A 401 -8.18 27.80 -2.23
C TYR A 401 -7.33 27.35 -3.44
N PRO A 402 -7.37 28.04 -4.58
CA PRO A 402 -6.74 27.56 -5.81
C PRO A 402 -5.21 27.40 -5.68
N THR A 403 -4.56 28.18 -4.81
CA THR A 403 -3.11 28.12 -4.58
C THR A 403 -2.67 26.99 -3.63
N HIS A 404 -3.59 26.36 -2.91
CA HIS A 404 -3.26 25.26 -1.99
C HIS A 404 -3.18 23.91 -2.72
N PHE A 405 -3.89 23.76 -3.85
CA PHE A 405 -3.96 22.50 -4.59
C PHE A 405 -2.73 22.28 -5.46
N ASN A 406 -2.10 21.14 -5.30
CA ASN A 406 -0.96 20.72 -6.10
C ASN A 406 -0.93 19.20 -6.31
N ASN A 407 -0.07 18.73 -7.21
CA ASN A 407 0.12 17.31 -7.48
C ASN A 407 1.47 16.83 -6.94
N LYS A 408 1.46 15.67 -6.28
CA LYS A 408 2.66 14.92 -5.93
C LYS A 408 2.44 13.48 -6.35
N THR A 409 2.79 13.15 -7.60
CA THR A 409 2.67 11.78 -8.10
C THR A 409 3.45 10.84 -7.19
N ASN A 410 2.79 9.78 -6.74
CA ASN A 410 3.37 8.78 -5.87
C ASN A 410 4.66 8.18 -6.45
N GLY A 411 5.41 7.53 -5.61
CA GLY A 411 6.63 6.83 -5.97
C GLY A 411 6.92 5.67 -5.02
N ILE A 412 7.88 4.87 -5.39
CA ILE A 412 8.31 3.66 -4.67
C ILE A 412 9.80 3.71 -4.35
N THR A 413 10.21 3.09 -3.24
CA THR A 413 11.64 2.96 -2.94
C THR A 413 12.28 1.88 -3.79
N PHE A 414 13.35 2.26 -4.53
CA PHE A 414 14.11 1.31 -5.33
C PHE A 414 14.96 0.37 -4.46
N ARG A 415 15.30 0.76 -3.22
CA ARG A 415 16.03 -0.10 -2.28
C ARG A 415 15.30 -1.42 -2.08
N ARG A 416 13.99 -1.39 -1.82
CA ARG A 416 13.19 -2.61 -1.69
C ARG A 416 12.79 -3.21 -3.03
N TRP A 417 12.25 -2.39 -3.94
CA TRP A 417 11.55 -2.88 -5.13
C TRP A 417 12.46 -3.14 -6.34
N LEU A 418 13.77 -2.95 -6.17
CA LEU A 418 14.78 -3.34 -7.12
C LEU A 418 15.99 -3.97 -6.43
N LEU A 419 16.70 -3.20 -5.57
CA LEU A 419 17.97 -3.64 -4.99
C LEU A 419 17.81 -4.88 -4.09
N SER A 420 16.71 -5.01 -3.36
CA SER A 420 16.42 -6.15 -2.50
C SER A 420 15.79 -7.32 -3.26
N CYS A 421 14.70 -7.09 -3.99
CA CYS A 421 13.91 -8.18 -4.55
C CYS A 421 14.41 -8.69 -5.93
N ASN A 422 15.31 -7.95 -6.60
CA ASN A 422 15.81 -8.32 -7.95
C ASN A 422 17.30 -8.02 -8.12
N GLU A 423 18.13 -8.74 -7.35
CA GLU A 423 19.59 -8.56 -7.37
C GLU A 423 20.17 -8.80 -8.77
N GLU A 424 19.67 -9.78 -9.51
CA GLU A 424 20.15 -10.12 -10.85
C GLU A 424 19.90 -8.99 -11.86
N LEU A 425 18.74 -8.32 -11.77
CA LEU A 425 18.46 -7.13 -12.58
C LEU A 425 19.30 -5.94 -12.11
N THR A 426 19.49 -5.77 -10.81
CA THR A 426 20.38 -4.75 -10.25
C THR A 426 21.80 -4.90 -10.79
N ASP A 427 22.37 -6.11 -10.74
CA ASP A 427 23.73 -6.39 -11.23
C ASP A 427 23.83 -6.15 -12.76
N LEU A 428 22.80 -6.47 -13.54
CA LEU A 428 22.75 -6.13 -14.96
C LEU A 428 22.78 -4.61 -15.17
N ILE A 429 21.94 -3.87 -14.48
CA ILE A 429 21.88 -2.40 -14.60
C ILE A 429 23.21 -1.77 -14.18
N ASP A 430 23.79 -2.20 -13.05
CA ASP A 430 25.10 -1.76 -12.58
C ASP A 430 26.19 -1.97 -13.64
N SER A 431 26.16 -3.11 -14.32
CA SER A 431 27.13 -3.42 -15.39
C SER A 431 27.00 -2.56 -16.66
N LEU A 432 25.76 -2.08 -16.94
CA LEU A 432 25.45 -1.32 -18.15
C LEU A 432 25.63 0.19 -17.99
N ILE A 433 25.22 0.75 -16.86
CA ILE A 433 25.16 2.20 -16.64
C ILE A 433 25.84 2.67 -15.34
N GLY A 434 26.41 1.74 -14.56
CA GLY A 434 27.00 2.06 -13.25
C GLY A 434 25.93 2.22 -12.15
N GLU A 435 26.36 2.59 -10.95
CA GLU A 435 25.52 2.62 -9.74
C GLU A 435 24.83 3.98 -9.50
N GLY A 436 25.01 4.97 -10.38
CA GLY A 436 24.50 6.33 -10.19
C GLY A 436 22.97 6.38 -10.01
N TYR A 437 22.23 5.52 -10.68
CA TYR A 437 20.76 5.44 -10.60
C TYR A 437 20.25 5.10 -9.18
N LYS A 438 21.08 4.53 -8.31
CA LYS A 438 20.73 4.22 -6.91
C LYS A 438 20.55 5.50 -6.07
N GLN A 439 21.12 6.61 -6.54
CA GLN A 439 20.98 7.94 -5.92
C GLN A 439 20.14 8.90 -6.80
N ASP A 440 20.29 8.81 -8.12
CA ASP A 440 19.49 9.55 -9.09
C ASP A 440 18.79 8.59 -10.04
N ALA A 441 17.57 8.23 -9.70
CA ALA A 441 16.79 7.26 -10.47
C ALA A 441 16.56 7.66 -11.95
N SER A 442 16.68 8.96 -12.30
CA SER A 442 16.56 9.44 -13.68
C SER A 442 17.66 8.83 -14.60
N GLU A 443 18.77 8.38 -14.04
CA GLU A 443 19.84 7.72 -14.79
C GLU A 443 19.42 6.39 -15.43
N LEU A 444 18.32 5.77 -15.01
CA LEU A 444 17.78 4.58 -15.67
C LEU A 444 17.49 4.83 -17.16
N GLU A 445 17.21 6.06 -17.58
CA GLU A 445 17.01 6.39 -19.00
C GLU A 445 18.22 6.06 -19.87
N LYS A 446 19.44 6.00 -19.29
CA LYS A 446 20.66 5.57 -20.00
C LYS A 446 20.56 4.15 -20.57
N LEU A 447 19.65 3.31 -20.04
CA LEU A 447 19.40 1.96 -20.55
C LEU A 447 18.82 1.96 -21.97
N GLN A 448 18.19 3.04 -22.44
CA GLN A 448 17.61 3.11 -23.79
C GLN A 448 18.62 2.89 -24.91
N LYS A 449 19.90 3.20 -24.68
CA LYS A 449 20.97 2.92 -25.67
C LYS A 449 21.17 1.44 -25.97
N TYR A 450 20.61 0.54 -25.16
CA TYR A 450 20.73 -0.91 -25.32
C TYR A 450 19.46 -1.58 -25.90
N LEU A 451 18.49 -0.80 -26.37
CA LEU A 451 17.21 -1.34 -26.91
C LEU A 451 17.40 -2.27 -28.13
N ASP A 452 18.51 -2.12 -28.87
CA ASP A 452 18.84 -2.97 -30.00
C ASP A 452 20.00 -3.94 -29.71
N ASP A 453 20.50 -3.99 -28.48
CA ASP A 453 21.56 -4.89 -28.06
C ASP A 453 21.00 -6.27 -27.72
N GLU A 454 21.19 -7.24 -28.63
CA GLU A 454 20.67 -8.60 -28.46
C GLU A 454 21.23 -9.32 -27.21
N VAL A 455 22.49 -9.02 -26.82
CA VAL A 455 23.09 -9.63 -25.63
C VAL A 455 22.36 -9.16 -24.38
N VAL A 456 22.09 -7.85 -24.27
CA VAL A 456 21.37 -7.25 -23.15
C VAL A 456 19.91 -7.75 -23.11
N LEU A 457 19.22 -7.77 -24.27
CA LEU A 457 17.84 -8.24 -24.36
C LEU A 457 17.71 -9.72 -23.94
N ASN A 458 18.62 -10.58 -24.41
CA ASN A 458 18.64 -11.99 -24.01
C ASN A 458 18.95 -12.18 -22.52
N LYS A 459 19.88 -11.38 -21.97
CA LYS A 459 20.19 -11.40 -20.54
C LYS A 459 18.96 -11.02 -19.69
N LEU A 460 18.21 -10.00 -20.11
CA LEU A 460 16.99 -9.56 -19.45
C LEU A 460 15.92 -10.67 -19.45
N LEU A 461 15.72 -11.37 -20.57
CA LEU A 461 14.82 -12.53 -20.65
C LEU A 461 15.27 -13.67 -19.73
N THR A 462 16.59 -13.92 -19.65
CA THR A 462 17.16 -14.94 -18.74
C THR A 462 16.86 -14.61 -17.28
N ILE A 463 17.10 -13.36 -16.87
CA ILE A 463 16.77 -12.90 -15.49
C ILE A 463 15.29 -13.08 -15.20
N LYS A 464 14.40 -12.69 -16.12
CA LYS A 464 12.96 -12.90 -15.95
C LYS A 464 12.62 -14.37 -15.74
N GLN A 465 13.23 -15.27 -16.54
CA GLN A 465 13.01 -16.71 -16.41
C GLN A 465 13.52 -17.25 -15.05
N GLU A 466 14.65 -16.74 -14.56
CA GLU A 466 15.17 -17.09 -13.24
C GLU A 466 14.19 -16.66 -12.12
N LYS A 467 13.65 -15.44 -12.20
CA LYS A 467 12.67 -14.94 -11.23
C LYS A 467 11.37 -15.75 -11.27
N LYS A 468 10.91 -16.15 -12.42
CA LYS A 468 9.73 -17.03 -12.57
C LYS A 468 9.98 -18.40 -11.94
N THR A 469 11.17 -18.96 -12.10
CA THR A 469 11.56 -20.21 -11.46
C THR A 469 11.62 -20.09 -9.94
N GLN A 470 12.18 -18.97 -9.44
CA GLN A 470 12.22 -18.68 -8.00
C GLN A 470 10.81 -18.58 -7.43
N LEU A 471 9.91 -17.84 -8.08
CA LEU A 471 8.51 -17.72 -7.65
C LEU A 471 7.78 -19.07 -7.67
N ALA A 472 7.96 -19.88 -8.71
CA ALA A 472 7.36 -21.21 -8.80
C ALA A 472 7.77 -22.09 -7.61
N ASN A 473 9.04 -22.01 -7.18
CA ASN A 473 9.51 -22.72 -5.99
C ASN A 473 8.87 -22.19 -4.70
N VAL A 474 8.77 -20.87 -4.55
CA VAL A 474 8.12 -20.24 -3.38
C VAL A 474 6.66 -20.64 -3.27
N ILE A 475 5.92 -20.63 -4.39
CA ILE A 475 4.50 -21.03 -4.41
C ILE A 475 4.36 -22.55 -4.11
N LYS A 476 5.25 -23.38 -4.66
CA LYS A 476 5.26 -24.80 -4.36
C LYS A 476 5.51 -25.08 -2.88
N GLU A 477 6.44 -24.36 -2.28
CA GLU A 477 6.80 -24.51 -0.86
C GLU A 477 5.68 -24.04 0.08
N LYS A 478 5.08 -22.87 -0.22
CA LYS A 478 4.06 -22.25 0.64
C LYS A 478 2.66 -22.81 0.43
N GLU A 479 2.28 -23.05 -0.83
CA GLU A 479 0.90 -23.41 -1.23
C GLU A 479 0.78 -24.88 -1.67
N GLY A 480 1.89 -25.59 -1.92
CA GLY A 480 1.87 -26.93 -2.49
C GLY A 480 1.47 -26.97 -3.97
N ILE A 481 1.45 -25.83 -4.66
CA ILE A 481 1.01 -25.69 -6.05
C ILE A 481 2.21 -25.67 -6.98
N GLU A 482 2.20 -26.56 -8.00
CA GLU A 482 3.24 -26.57 -9.02
C GLU A 482 2.90 -25.61 -10.16
N LEU A 483 3.85 -24.77 -10.54
CA LEU A 483 3.75 -23.85 -11.67
C LEU A 483 4.80 -24.18 -12.73
N ASP A 484 4.43 -24.01 -14.00
CA ASP A 484 5.36 -24.02 -15.11
C ASP A 484 5.98 -22.62 -15.27
N PRO A 485 7.27 -22.44 -14.95
CA PRO A 485 7.92 -21.12 -15.09
C PRO A 485 8.10 -20.70 -16.55
N SER A 486 7.84 -21.55 -17.54
CA SER A 486 7.84 -21.17 -18.96
C SER A 486 6.49 -20.56 -19.39
N SER A 487 5.43 -20.71 -18.61
CA SER A 487 4.12 -20.11 -18.87
C SER A 487 4.15 -18.59 -18.77
N ILE A 488 3.18 -17.90 -19.33
CA ILE A 488 3.03 -16.46 -19.16
C ILE A 488 2.51 -16.19 -17.73
N PHE A 489 3.24 -15.39 -16.94
CA PHE A 489 2.80 -14.97 -15.60
C PHE A 489 2.03 -13.65 -15.70
N ASP A 490 0.72 -13.78 -15.64
CA ASP A 490 -0.24 -12.69 -15.65
C ASP A 490 -0.68 -12.40 -14.22
N VAL A 491 -0.35 -11.21 -13.70
CA VAL A 491 -0.37 -10.94 -12.27
C VAL A 491 -1.31 -9.80 -11.90
N GLN A 492 -2.26 -10.08 -11.00
CA GLN A 492 -3.11 -9.07 -10.37
C GLN A 492 -3.03 -9.20 -8.84
N VAL A 493 -2.10 -8.49 -8.23
CA VAL A 493 -1.89 -8.51 -6.77
C VAL A 493 -2.16 -7.12 -6.17
N LYS A 494 -3.29 -7.00 -5.48
CA LYS A 494 -3.78 -5.78 -4.86
C LYS A 494 -4.96 -6.08 -3.93
N ARG A 495 -5.27 -5.18 -2.98
CA ARG A 495 -6.47 -5.31 -2.14
C ARG A 495 -7.69 -5.63 -3.00
N LEU A 496 -8.53 -6.55 -2.55
CA LEU A 496 -9.75 -6.86 -3.27
C LEU A 496 -10.80 -5.77 -3.05
N HIS A 497 -11.24 -5.20 -4.16
CA HIS A 497 -12.32 -4.22 -4.19
C HIS A 497 -12.94 -4.21 -5.60
N GLU A 498 -14.25 -4.03 -5.69
CA GLU A 498 -14.98 -4.05 -6.96
C GLU A 498 -14.43 -3.05 -7.99
N TYR A 499 -13.98 -1.85 -7.57
CA TYR A 499 -13.45 -0.85 -8.51
C TYR A 499 -12.11 -1.28 -9.15
N LYS A 500 -11.36 -2.19 -8.50
CA LYS A 500 -10.12 -2.78 -9.05
C LYS A 500 -10.41 -3.89 -10.06
N ARG A 501 -11.64 -4.28 -10.14
CA ARG A 501 -12.27 -5.14 -11.15
C ARG A 501 -11.65 -6.53 -11.31
N GLN A 502 -11.24 -7.17 -10.21
CA GLN A 502 -10.83 -8.59 -10.25
C GLN A 502 -11.94 -9.47 -10.86
N GLN A 503 -13.21 -9.12 -10.66
CA GLN A 503 -14.35 -9.79 -11.30
C GLN A 503 -14.33 -9.70 -12.83
N MET A 504 -13.75 -8.66 -13.42
CA MET A 504 -13.55 -8.60 -14.87
C MET A 504 -12.47 -9.59 -15.34
N ASN A 505 -11.42 -9.78 -14.56
CA ASN A 505 -10.42 -10.81 -14.83
C ASN A 505 -11.00 -12.23 -14.66
N VAL A 506 -11.96 -12.44 -13.75
CA VAL A 506 -12.75 -13.69 -13.66
C VAL A 506 -13.42 -14.00 -15.01
N LEU A 507 -14.03 -13.02 -15.66
CA LEU A 507 -14.65 -13.21 -16.99
C LEU A 507 -13.62 -13.63 -18.04
N TYR A 508 -12.42 -13.06 -18.03
CA TYR A 508 -11.34 -13.47 -18.94
C TYR A 508 -10.91 -14.92 -18.69
N ILE A 509 -10.80 -15.34 -17.44
CA ILE A 509 -10.43 -16.73 -17.10
C ILE A 509 -11.52 -17.69 -17.60
N ILE A 510 -12.79 -17.37 -17.39
CA ILE A 510 -13.92 -18.15 -17.90
C ILE A 510 -13.91 -18.22 -19.42
N TYR A 511 -13.64 -17.07 -20.08
CA TYR A 511 -13.48 -17.01 -21.54
C TYR A 511 -12.39 -17.98 -22.02
N GLN A 512 -11.22 -17.99 -21.42
CA GLN A 512 -10.15 -18.91 -21.78
C GLN A 512 -10.54 -20.37 -21.50
N TYR A 513 -11.16 -20.65 -20.35
CA TYR A 513 -11.64 -21.99 -20.00
C TYR A 513 -12.58 -22.54 -21.08
N LEU A 514 -13.60 -21.78 -21.45
CA LEU A 514 -14.59 -22.20 -22.45
C LEU A 514 -13.98 -22.34 -23.86
N ARG A 515 -13.05 -21.47 -24.24
CA ARG A 515 -12.34 -21.58 -25.51
C ARG A 515 -11.48 -22.84 -25.60
N ILE A 516 -10.75 -23.17 -24.53
CA ILE A 516 -9.95 -24.41 -24.47
C ILE A 516 -10.86 -25.63 -24.57
N LYS A 517 -11.99 -25.65 -23.85
CA LYS A 517 -13.02 -26.72 -23.96
C LYS A 517 -13.59 -26.84 -25.38
N ALA A 518 -13.69 -25.75 -26.12
CA ALA A 518 -14.09 -25.73 -27.52
C ALA A 518 -12.96 -26.10 -28.52
N GLY A 519 -11.76 -26.45 -28.00
CA GLY A 519 -10.61 -26.89 -28.82
C GLY A 519 -9.66 -25.76 -29.23
N HIS A 520 -9.88 -24.52 -28.80
CA HIS A 520 -9.01 -23.38 -29.11
C HIS A 520 -7.91 -23.23 -28.06
N LYS A 521 -6.81 -23.96 -28.24
CA LYS A 521 -5.68 -23.97 -27.29
C LYS A 521 -4.79 -22.74 -27.49
N PRO A 522 -4.38 -22.05 -26.41
CA PRO A 522 -3.44 -20.95 -26.50
C PRO A 522 -2.03 -21.48 -26.90
N ALA A 523 -1.23 -20.62 -27.53
CA ALA A 523 0.11 -20.97 -27.96
C ALA A 523 1.11 -21.11 -26.79
N HIS A 524 0.82 -20.47 -25.67
CA HIS A 524 1.57 -20.54 -24.41
C HIS A 524 0.61 -20.83 -23.27
N THR A 525 1.05 -21.62 -22.31
CA THR A 525 0.34 -21.76 -21.04
C THR A 525 0.25 -20.40 -20.36
N ILE A 526 -0.93 -20.07 -19.81
CA ILE A 526 -1.18 -18.81 -19.10
C ILE A 526 -1.37 -19.16 -17.63
N THR A 527 -0.59 -18.52 -16.76
CA THR A 527 -0.74 -18.62 -15.31
C THR A 527 -1.21 -17.27 -14.75
N CYS A 528 -2.47 -17.22 -14.35
CA CYS A 528 -3.07 -16.04 -13.71
C CYS A 528 -2.81 -16.09 -12.21
N ILE A 529 -2.02 -15.15 -11.70
CA ILE A 529 -1.61 -15.11 -10.28
C ILE A 529 -2.33 -13.95 -9.60
N PHE A 530 -3.09 -14.27 -8.56
CA PHE A 530 -3.80 -13.31 -7.73
C PHE A 530 -3.24 -13.30 -6.30
N GLY A 531 -3.26 -12.14 -5.68
CA GLY A 531 -3.03 -11.97 -4.26
C GLY A 531 -3.86 -10.80 -3.78
N ALA A 532 -4.83 -11.08 -2.90
CA ALA A 532 -5.78 -10.07 -2.47
C ALA A 532 -6.41 -10.45 -1.13
N LYS A 533 -6.55 -9.47 -0.25
CA LYS A 533 -7.36 -9.59 0.98
C LYS A 533 -8.63 -8.76 0.82
N ALA A 534 -9.78 -9.37 1.09
CA ALA A 534 -11.05 -8.68 1.19
C ALA A 534 -11.24 -8.17 2.62
N ALA A 535 -11.81 -6.97 2.79
CA ALA A 535 -12.21 -6.51 4.12
C ALA A 535 -13.23 -7.49 4.73
N PRO A 536 -13.17 -7.80 6.04
CA PRO A 536 -14.01 -8.83 6.65
C PRO A 536 -15.50 -8.65 6.45
N ALA A 537 -16.00 -7.41 6.49
CA ALA A 537 -17.41 -7.07 6.29
C ALA A 537 -17.84 -6.93 4.82
N TYR A 538 -16.90 -6.96 3.87
CA TYR A 538 -17.17 -6.76 2.45
C TYR A 538 -17.54 -8.07 1.76
N ILE A 539 -18.80 -8.48 1.90
CA ILE A 539 -19.30 -9.79 1.45
C ILE A 539 -19.04 -10.03 -0.05
N LEU A 540 -19.37 -9.05 -0.91
CA LEU A 540 -19.19 -9.22 -2.36
C LEU A 540 -17.72 -9.37 -2.75
N ALA A 541 -16.81 -8.69 -2.05
CA ALA A 541 -15.36 -8.88 -2.24
C ALA A 541 -14.94 -10.31 -1.86
N LYS A 542 -15.49 -10.86 -0.78
CA LYS A 542 -15.27 -12.27 -0.40
C LYS A 542 -15.83 -13.23 -1.44
N ASP A 543 -16.97 -12.91 -2.06
CA ASP A 543 -17.56 -13.72 -3.14
C ASP A 543 -16.67 -13.75 -4.39
N ILE A 544 -15.97 -12.63 -4.69
CA ILE A 544 -14.97 -12.59 -5.77
C ILE A 544 -13.77 -13.50 -5.45
N VAL A 545 -13.25 -13.46 -4.20
CA VAL A 545 -12.19 -14.38 -3.74
C VAL A 545 -12.66 -15.82 -3.88
N HIS A 546 -13.87 -16.12 -3.42
CA HIS A 546 -14.48 -17.45 -3.54
C HIS A 546 -14.55 -17.93 -4.99
N THR A 547 -15.00 -17.08 -5.89
CA THR A 547 -15.11 -17.41 -7.33
C THR A 547 -13.74 -17.69 -7.95
N LEU A 548 -12.69 -16.93 -7.60
CA LEU A 548 -11.32 -17.19 -8.05
C LEU A 548 -10.79 -18.53 -7.54
N LEU A 549 -11.02 -18.87 -6.28
CA LEU A 549 -10.64 -20.17 -5.71
C LEU A 549 -11.42 -21.34 -6.33
N CYS A 550 -12.70 -21.14 -6.64
CA CYS A 550 -13.50 -22.12 -7.36
C CYS A 550 -12.97 -22.35 -8.78
N LEU A 551 -12.62 -21.29 -9.50
CA LEU A 551 -12.00 -21.41 -10.84
C LEU A 551 -10.64 -22.10 -10.76
N GLN A 552 -9.81 -21.79 -9.75
CA GLN A 552 -8.55 -22.51 -9.52
C GLN A 552 -8.80 -24.00 -9.39
N GLN A 553 -9.72 -24.41 -8.51
CA GLN A 553 -10.04 -25.82 -8.29
C GLN A 553 -10.65 -26.50 -9.52
N LEU A 554 -11.58 -25.83 -10.20
CA LEU A 554 -12.22 -26.34 -11.41
C LEU A 554 -11.19 -26.60 -12.52
N ILE A 555 -10.30 -25.62 -12.77
CA ILE A 555 -9.26 -25.72 -13.81
C ILE A 555 -8.24 -26.81 -13.46
N ASP A 556 -7.79 -26.87 -12.22
CA ASP A 556 -6.82 -27.90 -11.78
C ASP A 556 -7.36 -29.32 -11.93
N ASN A 557 -8.65 -29.51 -11.76
CA ASN A 557 -9.32 -30.80 -11.91
C ASN A 557 -9.72 -31.14 -13.36
N ASP A 558 -9.58 -30.22 -14.32
CA ASP A 558 -9.93 -30.44 -15.71
C ASP A 558 -8.68 -30.75 -16.57
N PRO A 559 -8.43 -32.03 -16.94
CA PRO A 559 -7.25 -32.42 -17.71
C PRO A 559 -7.22 -31.87 -19.14
N GLU A 560 -8.32 -31.37 -19.68
CA GLU A 560 -8.37 -30.72 -20.98
C GLU A 560 -7.90 -29.28 -20.90
N VAL A 561 -8.02 -28.62 -19.76
CA VAL A 561 -7.76 -27.19 -19.55
C VAL A 561 -6.44 -26.95 -18.80
N SER A 562 -6.17 -27.70 -17.74
CA SER A 562 -5.02 -27.49 -16.84
C SER A 562 -3.65 -27.47 -17.53
N PRO A 563 -3.39 -28.10 -18.69
CA PRO A 563 -2.14 -27.95 -19.41
C PRO A 563 -1.94 -26.57 -20.06
N TYR A 564 -2.99 -25.77 -20.20
CA TYR A 564 -2.97 -24.51 -20.95
C TYR A 564 -3.33 -23.28 -20.11
N LEU A 565 -4.03 -23.48 -19.02
CA LEU A 565 -4.48 -22.42 -18.13
C LEU A 565 -4.27 -22.84 -16.68
N LYS A 566 -3.72 -21.95 -15.89
CA LYS A 566 -3.54 -22.09 -14.44
C LYS A 566 -4.05 -20.84 -13.75
N VAL A 567 -4.72 -21.02 -12.62
CA VAL A 567 -5.11 -19.91 -11.74
C VAL A 567 -4.52 -20.19 -10.36
N VAL A 568 -3.91 -19.19 -9.77
CA VAL A 568 -3.36 -19.26 -8.41
C VAL A 568 -3.77 -18.02 -7.64
N MET A 569 -4.55 -18.24 -6.58
CA MET A 569 -4.84 -17.23 -5.57
C MET A 569 -3.93 -17.48 -4.38
N VAL A 570 -2.85 -16.69 -4.22
CA VAL A 570 -1.91 -16.89 -3.12
C VAL A 570 -2.54 -16.51 -1.79
N GLU A 571 -2.28 -17.34 -0.75
CA GLU A 571 -2.80 -17.13 0.59
C GLU A 571 -1.99 -16.04 1.31
N ASN A 572 -2.70 -15.17 2.01
CA ASN A 572 -2.10 -14.15 2.88
C ASN A 572 -1.05 -13.25 2.20
N TYR A 573 -1.38 -12.74 1.02
CA TYR A 573 -0.51 -11.82 0.30
C TYR A 573 -0.01 -10.67 1.20
N ASN A 574 1.29 -10.46 1.24
CA ASN A 574 2.00 -9.47 2.06
C ASN A 574 3.22 -8.91 1.32
N VAL A 575 4.04 -8.08 1.98
CA VAL A 575 5.23 -7.48 1.35
C VAL A 575 6.25 -8.54 0.95
N THR A 576 6.50 -9.52 1.80
CA THR A 576 7.44 -10.63 1.51
C THR A 576 7.02 -11.42 0.27
N TYR A 577 5.72 -11.69 0.12
CA TYR A 577 5.20 -12.36 -1.06
C TYR A 577 5.31 -11.48 -2.31
N ALA A 578 5.04 -10.17 -2.16
CA ALA A 578 5.17 -9.19 -3.23
C ALA A 578 6.60 -9.12 -3.80
N GLU A 579 7.62 -9.20 -2.94
CA GLU A 579 9.03 -9.21 -3.34
C GLU A 579 9.40 -10.41 -4.23
N SER A 580 8.69 -11.53 -4.09
CA SER A 580 8.87 -12.69 -4.96
C SER A 580 8.03 -12.60 -6.26
N ILE A 581 6.80 -12.09 -6.17
CA ILE A 581 5.86 -12.05 -7.30
C ILE A 581 6.22 -10.97 -8.31
N ILE A 582 6.54 -9.76 -7.84
CA ILE A 582 6.74 -8.59 -8.72
C ILE A 582 7.87 -8.80 -9.75
N PRO A 583 9.06 -9.27 -9.37
CA PRO A 583 10.13 -9.53 -10.34
C PRO A 583 9.79 -10.61 -11.40
N ALA A 584 8.89 -11.53 -11.05
CA ALA A 584 8.54 -12.67 -11.89
C ALA A 584 7.42 -12.39 -12.90
N ALA A 585 6.68 -11.28 -12.77
CA ALA A 585 5.55 -10.99 -13.63
C ALA A 585 5.96 -10.67 -15.06
N ASP A 586 5.23 -11.22 -16.02
CA ASP A 586 5.28 -10.82 -17.43
C ASP A 586 4.28 -9.67 -17.69
N PHE A 587 3.07 -9.80 -17.15
CA PHE A 587 2.02 -8.79 -17.20
C PHE A 587 1.65 -8.25 -15.83
N SER A 588 1.40 -6.96 -15.77
CA SER A 588 0.87 -6.22 -14.62
C SER A 588 -0.57 -5.80 -14.91
N GLU A 589 -1.53 -6.41 -14.24
CA GLU A 589 -2.96 -6.11 -14.38
C GLU A 589 -3.32 -4.87 -13.54
N GLN A 590 -3.62 -3.76 -14.22
CA GLN A 590 -3.97 -2.47 -13.64
C GLN A 590 -5.30 -1.97 -14.22
N ILE A 591 -6.34 -2.77 -13.98
CA ILE A 591 -7.63 -2.73 -14.68
C ILE A 591 -8.75 -2.04 -13.90
N SER A 592 -8.42 -1.12 -13.00
CA SER A 592 -9.41 -0.31 -12.26
C SER A 592 -10.36 0.43 -13.22
N LEU A 593 -11.58 0.73 -12.75
CA LEU A 593 -12.47 1.60 -13.51
C LEU A 593 -11.85 3.00 -13.57
N ALA A 594 -11.73 3.56 -14.77
CA ALA A 594 -11.18 4.90 -14.96
C ALA A 594 -11.90 5.92 -14.06
N SER A 595 -11.18 6.84 -13.48
CA SER A 595 -11.59 7.79 -12.44
C SER A 595 -11.73 7.24 -11.01
N LYS A 596 -11.31 6.01 -10.71
CA LYS A 596 -11.48 5.41 -9.37
C LYS A 596 -10.17 5.13 -8.62
N GLU A 597 -9.10 4.75 -9.30
CA GLU A 597 -7.78 4.61 -8.66
C GLU A 597 -7.10 5.98 -8.57
N ALA A 598 -6.82 6.46 -7.37
CA ALA A 598 -6.17 7.76 -7.19
C ALA A 598 -4.76 7.80 -7.82
N SER A 599 -3.98 6.78 -7.60
CA SER A 599 -2.65 6.63 -8.21
C SER A 599 -2.34 5.17 -8.53
N GLY A 600 -2.35 4.29 -7.53
CA GLY A 600 -1.66 3.02 -7.57
C GLY A 600 -0.17 3.20 -7.26
N THR A 601 0.47 2.10 -6.86
CA THR A 601 1.93 2.00 -6.70
C THR A 601 2.44 0.63 -7.16
N SER A 602 1.56 -0.36 -7.31
CA SER A 602 1.95 -1.68 -7.83
C SER A 602 2.39 -1.61 -9.27
N ASP A 603 1.72 -0.82 -10.11
CA ASP A 603 2.08 -0.50 -11.48
C ASP A 603 3.54 -0.05 -11.61
N MET A 604 3.98 0.87 -10.74
CA MET A 604 5.35 1.38 -10.71
C MET A 604 6.37 0.28 -10.37
N LYS A 605 6.04 -0.60 -9.41
CA LYS A 605 6.91 -1.72 -9.00
C LYS A 605 7.07 -2.74 -10.12
N PHE A 606 5.98 -3.09 -10.79
CA PHE A 606 5.98 -3.99 -11.94
C PHE A 606 6.75 -3.40 -13.12
N MET A 607 6.52 -2.12 -13.44
CA MET A 607 7.25 -1.39 -14.47
C MET A 607 8.76 -1.42 -14.23
N LEU A 608 9.20 -1.13 -13.00
CA LEU A 608 10.62 -1.15 -12.60
C LEU A 608 11.26 -2.53 -12.77
N ASN A 609 10.48 -3.60 -12.66
CA ASN A 609 10.92 -4.98 -12.82
C ASN A 609 10.65 -5.56 -14.22
N GLY A 610 10.28 -4.72 -15.18
CA GLY A 610 10.12 -5.10 -16.57
C GLY A 610 8.85 -5.87 -16.91
N ALA A 611 7.82 -5.84 -16.06
CA ALA A 611 6.49 -6.29 -16.45
C ALA A 611 5.83 -5.25 -17.35
N VAL A 612 5.03 -5.72 -18.31
CA VAL A 612 4.27 -4.85 -19.20
C VAL A 612 2.87 -4.64 -18.62
N THR A 613 2.45 -3.41 -18.49
CA THR A 613 1.13 -3.08 -17.95
C THR A 613 0.03 -3.36 -18.97
N LEU A 614 -1.00 -4.08 -18.53
CA LEU A 614 -2.30 -4.17 -19.15
C LEU A 614 -3.29 -3.43 -18.23
N GLY A 615 -3.83 -2.31 -18.67
CA GLY A 615 -4.60 -1.45 -17.78
C GLY A 615 -5.49 -0.46 -18.47
N THR A 616 -6.12 0.36 -17.66
CA THR A 616 -6.93 1.50 -18.08
C THR A 616 -6.16 2.81 -17.91
N ASP A 617 -6.56 3.87 -18.61
CA ASP A 617 -6.06 5.23 -18.38
C ASP A 617 -6.65 5.78 -17.06
N ASP A 618 -6.08 5.30 -15.93
CA ASP A 618 -6.52 5.64 -14.57
C ASP A 618 -5.29 5.75 -13.65
N GLY A 619 -5.36 6.63 -12.65
CA GLY A 619 -4.28 6.82 -11.70
C GLY A 619 -2.93 7.08 -12.37
N ALA A 620 -1.87 6.47 -11.86
CA ALA A 620 -0.52 6.60 -12.40
C ALA A 620 -0.31 5.87 -13.74
N ASN A 621 -1.24 5.00 -14.17
CA ASN A 621 -1.15 4.39 -15.50
C ASN A 621 -1.11 5.44 -16.62
N VAL A 622 -1.77 6.58 -16.44
CA VAL A 622 -1.74 7.71 -17.40
C VAL A 622 -0.32 8.21 -17.60
N GLU A 623 0.38 8.47 -16.49
CA GLU A 623 1.77 8.94 -16.53
C GLU A 623 2.72 7.85 -17.03
N ILE A 624 2.51 6.58 -16.67
CA ILE A 624 3.28 5.45 -17.22
C ILE A 624 3.10 5.40 -18.74
N HIS A 625 1.86 5.49 -19.23
CA HIS A 625 1.55 5.48 -20.66
C HIS A 625 2.26 6.62 -21.41
N GLU A 626 2.22 7.84 -20.86
CA GLU A 626 2.94 8.98 -21.42
C GLU A 626 4.45 8.76 -21.53
N PHE A 627 5.06 8.10 -20.52
CA PHE A 627 6.51 7.86 -20.51
C PHE A 627 6.94 6.73 -21.43
N VAL A 628 6.18 5.63 -21.50
CA VAL A 628 6.60 4.45 -22.27
C VAL A 628 6.09 4.44 -23.72
N GLY A 629 5.00 5.16 -24.01
CA GLY A 629 4.33 5.22 -25.31
C GLY A 629 3.51 3.97 -25.62
N ASP A 630 2.59 4.10 -26.60
CA ASP A 630 1.57 3.11 -26.98
C ASP A 630 2.13 1.70 -27.26
N ASP A 631 3.35 1.61 -27.77
CA ASP A 631 3.97 0.33 -28.12
C ASP A 631 4.41 -0.51 -26.91
N ASN A 632 4.49 0.08 -25.71
CA ASN A 632 5.11 -0.55 -24.53
C ASN A 632 4.16 -0.73 -23.35
N ILE A 633 2.86 -0.54 -23.59
CA ILE A 633 1.76 -0.70 -22.66
C ILE A 633 0.52 -1.15 -23.42
N TYR A 634 -0.43 -1.80 -22.76
CA TYR A 634 -1.70 -2.19 -23.34
C TYR A 634 -2.83 -1.46 -22.60
N ILE A 635 -3.43 -0.47 -23.23
CA ILE A 635 -4.53 0.31 -22.66
C ILE A 635 -5.85 -0.09 -23.31
N PHE A 636 -6.90 -0.16 -22.51
CA PHE A 636 -8.26 -0.47 -22.92
C PHE A 636 -9.29 0.31 -22.07
N GLY A 637 -10.54 0.25 -22.51
CA GLY A 637 -11.70 0.67 -21.75
C GLY A 637 -12.05 2.15 -21.86
N ALA A 638 -13.16 2.50 -21.24
CA ALA A 638 -13.70 3.85 -21.21
C ALA A 638 -12.78 4.82 -20.47
N LYS A 639 -12.74 6.06 -20.93
CA LYS A 639 -11.98 7.13 -20.26
C LYS A 639 -12.75 7.69 -19.05
N ALA A 640 -12.03 8.36 -18.15
CA ALA A 640 -12.59 8.94 -16.93
C ALA A 640 -13.83 9.80 -17.18
N ASP A 641 -13.80 10.70 -18.17
CA ASP A 641 -14.94 11.58 -18.50
C ASP A 641 -16.19 10.78 -18.86
N THR A 642 -16.05 9.70 -19.63
CA THR A 642 -17.18 8.82 -20.00
C THR A 642 -17.79 8.15 -18.78
N VAL A 643 -16.94 7.66 -17.86
CA VAL A 643 -17.39 7.02 -16.63
C VAL A 643 -18.09 8.02 -15.70
N ILE A 644 -17.52 9.21 -15.53
CA ILE A 644 -18.12 10.31 -14.74
C ILE A 644 -19.49 10.69 -15.32
N ASP A 645 -19.58 10.79 -16.63
CA ASP A 645 -20.84 11.07 -17.35
C ASP A 645 -21.91 10.00 -17.10
N HIS A 646 -21.56 8.72 -17.13
CA HIS A 646 -22.49 7.63 -16.81
C HIS A 646 -23.03 7.72 -15.39
N TYR A 647 -22.16 8.00 -14.42
CA TYR A 647 -22.62 8.22 -13.03
C TYR A 647 -23.54 9.44 -12.90
N ALA A 648 -23.18 10.55 -13.55
CA ALA A 648 -23.97 11.78 -13.49
C ALA A 648 -25.36 11.62 -14.14
N LYS A 649 -25.46 10.86 -15.24
CA LYS A 649 -26.71 10.62 -15.97
C LYS A 649 -27.52 9.44 -15.42
N GLY A 650 -26.87 8.51 -14.73
CA GLY A 650 -27.51 7.27 -14.26
C GLY A 650 -28.00 6.38 -15.40
N ASP A 651 -27.32 6.39 -16.54
CA ASP A 651 -27.75 5.74 -17.78
C ASP A 651 -27.03 4.42 -18.09
N TYR A 652 -26.16 3.95 -17.18
CA TYR A 652 -25.52 2.66 -17.30
C TYR A 652 -26.41 1.53 -16.79
N HIS A 653 -26.70 0.56 -17.66
CA HIS A 653 -27.50 -0.62 -17.32
C HIS A 653 -26.80 -1.90 -17.84
N PRO A 654 -26.25 -2.76 -16.95
CA PRO A 654 -25.51 -3.94 -17.36
C PRO A 654 -26.34 -4.92 -18.22
N GLN A 655 -27.65 -4.99 -17.99
CA GLN A 655 -28.56 -5.82 -18.79
C GLN A 655 -28.60 -5.42 -20.28
N ASP A 656 -28.41 -4.14 -20.61
CA ASP A 656 -28.38 -3.68 -22.00
C ASP A 656 -27.16 -4.27 -22.72
N ILE A 657 -26.01 -4.34 -22.04
CA ILE A 657 -24.80 -4.97 -22.56
C ILE A 657 -25.02 -6.46 -22.76
N LEU A 658 -25.48 -7.16 -21.71
CA LEU A 658 -25.72 -8.59 -21.76
C LEU A 658 -26.79 -9.01 -22.78
N ASN A 659 -27.79 -8.17 -23.05
CA ASN A 659 -28.79 -8.44 -24.07
C ASN A 659 -28.26 -8.29 -25.52
N ASN A 660 -27.23 -7.47 -25.71
CA ASN A 660 -26.60 -7.21 -27.00
C ASN A 660 -25.30 -8.04 -27.22
N ASP A 661 -24.74 -8.65 -26.20
CA ASP A 661 -23.53 -9.48 -26.27
C ASP A 661 -23.77 -10.85 -25.63
N SER A 662 -24.11 -11.83 -26.47
CA SER A 662 -24.41 -13.20 -26.03
C SER A 662 -23.19 -13.94 -25.46
N GLU A 663 -21.96 -13.59 -25.89
CA GLU A 663 -20.76 -14.19 -25.34
C GLU A 663 -20.50 -13.67 -23.92
N LEU A 664 -20.57 -12.36 -23.70
CA LEU A 664 -20.45 -11.79 -22.34
C LEU A 664 -21.54 -12.36 -21.40
N ARG A 665 -22.76 -12.50 -21.89
CA ARG A 665 -23.83 -13.17 -21.13
C ARG A 665 -23.42 -14.59 -20.73
N THR A 666 -22.89 -15.38 -21.67
CA THR A 666 -22.43 -16.74 -21.39
C THR A 666 -21.33 -16.75 -20.31
N LEU A 667 -20.40 -15.80 -20.35
CA LEU A 667 -19.33 -15.70 -19.34
C LEU A 667 -19.89 -15.37 -17.96
N VAL A 668 -20.82 -14.44 -17.86
CA VAL A 668 -21.45 -14.08 -16.58
C VAL A 668 -22.31 -15.23 -16.05
N ASP A 669 -23.11 -15.87 -16.89
CA ASP A 669 -23.96 -17.00 -16.49
C ASP A 669 -23.14 -18.24 -16.09
N PHE A 670 -21.92 -18.40 -16.60
CA PHE A 670 -21.03 -19.49 -16.20
C PHE A 670 -20.67 -19.43 -14.70
N ILE A 671 -20.66 -18.26 -14.07
CA ILE A 671 -20.41 -18.10 -12.63
C ILE A 671 -21.38 -18.97 -11.80
N VAL A 672 -22.61 -19.15 -12.28
CA VAL A 672 -23.66 -19.97 -11.61
C VAL A 672 -23.92 -21.29 -12.30
N SER A 673 -23.03 -21.74 -13.20
CA SER A 673 -23.12 -23.04 -13.87
C SER A 673 -23.03 -24.22 -12.90
N ASP A 674 -23.46 -25.39 -13.37
CA ASP A 674 -23.36 -26.62 -12.56
C ASP A 674 -21.89 -26.96 -12.25
N GLU A 675 -20.97 -26.67 -13.16
CA GLU A 675 -19.54 -26.86 -12.97
C GLU A 675 -19.02 -26.00 -11.80
N MET A 676 -19.34 -24.72 -11.77
CA MET A 676 -18.94 -23.80 -10.70
C MET A 676 -19.61 -24.16 -9.36
N LYS A 677 -20.90 -24.50 -9.39
CA LYS A 677 -21.63 -24.93 -8.18
C LYS A 677 -21.13 -26.26 -7.62
N SER A 678 -20.49 -27.10 -8.42
CA SER A 678 -19.89 -28.36 -7.95
C SER A 678 -18.67 -28.17 -7.04
N VAL A 679 -18.00 -27.03 -7.13
CA VAL A 679 -16.79 -26.68 -6.36
C VAL A 679 -16.97 -25.46 -5.45
N GLY A 680 -18.09 -24.76 -5.57
CA GLY A 680 -18.37 -23.51 -4.89
C GLY A 680 -19.66 -23.50 -4.08
N ASP A 681 -19.77 -22.49 -3.21
CA ASP A 681 -21.00 -22.17 -2.48
C ASP A 681 -22.01 -21.47 -3.41
N PRO A 682 -23.18 -22.08 -3.68
CA PRO A 682 -24.13 -21.52 -4.61
C PRO A 682 -24.58 -20.10 -4.26
N GLU A 683 -24.76 -19.79 -2.98
CA GLU A 683 -25.22 -18.46 -2.54
C GLU A 683 -24.18 -17.37 -2.85
N SER A 684 -22.90 -17.63 -2.59
CA SER A 684 -21.80 -16.72 -2.90
C SER A 684 -21.68 -16.48 -4.40
N LEU A 685 -21.76 -17.54 -5.22
CA LEU A 685 -21.73 -17.42 -6.67
C LEU A 685 -22.93 -16.65 -7.22
N GLU A 686 -24.13 -16.89 -6.69
CA GLU A 686 -25.36 -16.19 -7.10
C GLU A 686 -25.32 -14.70 -6.73
N ARG A 687 -24.75 -14.31 -5.57
CA ARG A 687 -24.60 -12.90 -5.21
C ARG A 687 -23.71 -12.17 -6.22
N LEU A 688 -22.54 -12.74 -6.58
CA LEU A 688 -21.67 -12.14 -7.59
C LEU A 688 -22.33 -12.06 -8.96
N HIS A 689 -22.97 -13.17 -9.42
CA HIS A 689 -23.70 -13.18 -10.68
C HIS A 689 -24.79 -12.11 -10.74
N ASN A 690 -25.60 -11.99 -9.67
CA ASN A 690 -26.68 -11.01 -9.59
C ASN A 690 -26.13 -9.58 -9.56
N ASP A 691 -25.05 -9.33 -8.85
CA ASP A 691 -24.42 -8.01 -8.81
C ASP A 691 -23.93 -7.64 -10.22
N MET A 692 -23.16 -8.48 -10.89
CA MET A 692 -22.66 -8.22 -12.23
C MET A 692 -23.78 -8.10 -13.27
N SER A 693 -24.87 -8.85 -13.10
CA SER A 693 -25.98 -8.84 -14.06
C SER A 693 -26.91 -7.63 -13.93
N TYR A 694 -27.10 -7.10 -12.72
CA TYR A 694 -28.17 -6.12 -12.46
C TYR A 694 -27.70 -4.81 -11.85
N LYS A 695 -26.51 -4.78 -11.26
CA LYS A 695 -25.93 -3.56 -10.64
C LYS A 695 -24.67 -3.11 -11.35
N ASP A 696 -23.64 -3.96 -11.32
CA ASP A 696 -22.31 -3.71 -11.90
C ASP A 696 -21.85 -2.25 -11.68
N TRP A 697 -21.90 -1.81 -10.41
CA TRP A 697 -21.68 -0.41 -10.05
C TRP A 697 -20.36 0.15 -10.58
N PHE A 698 -19.35 -0.70 -10.68
CA PHE A 698 -18.04 -0.33 -11.23
C PHE A 698 -17.85 -0.73 -12.69
N MET A 699 -18.95 -0.87 -13.45
CA MET A 699 -19.00 -0.96 -14.89
C MET A 699 -17.99 -1.96 -15.50
N ALA A 700 -17.85 -3.14 -14.86
CA ALA A 700 -16.97 -4.19 -15.37
C ALA A 700 -17.40 -4.65 -16.77
N LEU A 701 -18.71 -4.76 -17.02
CA LEU A 701 -19.23 -5.18 -18.32
C LEU A 701 -19.07 -4.12 -19.42
N LEU A 702 -19.00 -2.84 -19.08
CA LEU A 702 -18.74 -1.76 -20.03
C LEU A 702 -17.42 -2.00 -20.78
N ASP A 703 -16.40 -2.41 -20.06
CA ASP A 703 -15.05 -2.56 -20.59
C ASP A 703 -14.65 -4.04 -20.86
N ALA A 704 -15.46 -5.02 -20.45
CA ALA A 704 -15.09 -6.44 -20.49
C ALA A 704 -14.72 -6.93 -21.90
N ARG A 705 -15.43 -6.48 -22.93
CA ARG A 705 -15.14 -6.87 -24.34
C ARG A 705 -13.76 -6.36 -24.76
N ASP A 706 -13.51 -5.07 -24.58
CA ASP A 706 -12.25 -4.41 -24.95
C ASP A 706 -11.08 -4.99 -24.14
N TYR A 707 -11.31 -5.27 -22.85
CA TYR A 707 -10.33 -5.95 -21.99
C TYR A 707 -9.93 -7.31 -22.53
N ILE A 708 -10.90 -8.17 -22.85
CA ILE A 708 -10.65 -9.53 -23.38
C ILE A 708 -9.87 -9.45 -24.70
N GLU A 709 -10.29 -8.60 -25.63
CA GLU A 709 -9.65 -8.43 -26.94
C GLU A 709 -8.22 -7.90 -26.81
N THR A 710 -8.02 -6.90 -25.95
CA THR A 710 -6.69 -6.32 -25.68
C THR A 710 -5.76 -7.34 -25.02
N LYS A 711 -6.25 -8.12 -24.06
CA LYS A 711 -5.46 -9.15 -23.39
C LYS A 711 -5.08 -10.29 -24.34
N VAL A 712 -5.99 -10.73 -25.20
CA VAL A 712 -5.71 -11.74 -26.25
C VAL A 712 -4.60 -11.24 -27.19
N ARG A 713 -4.67 -9.97 -27.62
CA ARG A 713 -3.61 -9.34 -28.44
C ARG A 713 -2.28 -9.32 -27.69
N ALA A 714 -2.27 -8.85 -26.45
CA ALA A 714 -1.07 -8.75 -25.62
C ALA A 714 -0.37 -10.11 -25.43
N ILE A 715 -1.14 -11.17 -25.16
CA ILE A 715 -0.64 -12.54 -25.06
C ILE A 715 -0.11 -13.03 -26.41
N GLY A 716 -0.76 -12.63 -27.50
CA GLY A 716 -0.28 -12.90 -28.86
C GLY A 716 1.08 -12.30 -29.15
N ASP A 717 1.32 -11.07 -28.70
CA ASP A 717 2.59 -10.34 -28.90
C ASP A 717 3.76 -10.94 -28.09
N TYR A 718 3.47 -11.63 -26.98
CA TYR A 718 4.48 -12.32 -26.17
C TYR A 718 5.33 -13.34 -26.95
N LYS A 719 4.86 -13.84 -28.08
CA LYS A 719 5.59 -14.78 -28.95
C LYS A 719 6.89 -14.19 -29.49
N ASP A 720 6.89 -12.92 -29.84
CA ASP A 720 8.10 -12.22 -30.28
C ASP A 720 8.93 -11.83 -29.05
N ARG A 721 9.77 -12.75 -28.62
CA ARG A 721 10.57 -12.58 -27.40
C ARG A 721 11.54 -11.40 -27.46
N LYS A 722 12.03 -11.07 -28.67
CA LYS A 722 12.92 -9.91 -28.85
C LYS A 722 12.14 -8.60 -28.69
N SER A 723 10.99 -8.46 -29.34
CA SER A 723 10.11 -7.31 -29.16
C SER A 723 9.61 -7.20 -27.73
N TRP A 724 9.31 -8.33 -27.09
CA TRP A 724 8.90 -8.34 -25.68
C TRP A 724 10.01 -7.83 -24.75
N ALA A 725 11.25 -8.27 -24.94
CA ALA A 725 12.41 -7.80 -24.17
C ALA A 725 12.65 -6.29 -24.35
N LYS A 726 12.40 -5.74 -25.55
CA LYS A 726 12.45 -4.29 -25.79
C LYS A 726 11.38 -3.56 -24.97
N LYS A 727 10.13 -4.05 -24.96
CA LYS A 727 9.05 -3.48 -24.09
C LYS A 727 9.47 -3.51 -22.62
N MET A 728 10.04 -4.62 -22.13
CA MET A 728 10.55 -4.72 -20.76
C MET A 728 11.61 -3.65 -20.48
N LEU A 729 12.59 -3.50 -21.36
CA LEU A 729 13.70 -2.55 -21.17
C LEU A 729 13.23 -1.09 -21.24
N VAL A 730 12.27 -0.77 -22.13
CA VAL A 730 11.64 0.57 -22.15
C VAL A 730 10.97 0.88 -20.82
N ASN A 731 10.15 -0.05 -20.28
CA ASN A 731 9.48 0.13 -19.01
C ASN A 731 10.51 0.37 -17.89
N ILE A 732 11.54 -0.45 -17.76
CA ILE A 732 12.60 -0.28 -16.75
C ILE A 732 13.28 1.08 -16.91
N SER A 733 13.66 1.45 -18.14
CA SER A 733 14.37 2.70 -18.41
C SER A 733 13.57 3.97 -18.06
N LYS A 734 12.25 3.88 -18.11
CA LYS A 734 11.34 4.99 -17.82
C LYS A 734 10.80 4.99 -16.39
N ALA A 735 11.14 3.99 -15.59
CA ALA A 735 10.66 3.88 -14.20
C ALA A 735 11.28 4.92 -13.24
N GLY A 736 12.33 5.62 -13.63
CA GLY A 736 13.05 6.57 -12.77
C GLY A 736 12.17 7.66 -12.17
N PHE A 737 11.19 8.17 -12.92
CA PHE A 737 10.23 9.16 -12.45
C PHE A 737 9.43 8.67 -11.24
N PHE A 738 9.16 7.37 -11.14
CA PHE A 738 8.38 6.78 -10.07
C PHE A 738 9.21 6.40 -8.82
N SER A 739 10.42 6.94 -8.69
CA SER A 739 11.18 6.87 -7.42
C SER A 739 10.52 7.71 -6.33
N SER A 740 10.34 7.13 -5.14
CA SER A 740 9.88 7.90 -3.98
C SER A 740 10.88 8.99 -3.55
N ASP A 741 12.15 8.88 -3.91
CA ASP A 741 13.13 9.94 -3.67
C ASP A 741 12.76 11.21 -4.45
N ARG A 742 12.37 11.08 -5.73
CA ARG A 742 11.83 12.20 -6.51
C ARG A 742 10.57 12.77 -5.86
N THR A 743 9.64 11.91 -5.45
CA THR A 743 8.38 12.37 -4.81
C THR A 743 8.69 13.18 -3.54
N ILE A 744 9.54 12.66 -2.67
CA ILE A 744 9.90 13.33 -1.40
C ILE A 744 10.68 14.63 -1.65
N ALA A 745 11.57 14.66 -2.65
CA ALA A 745 12.24 15.91 -3.04
C ALA A 745 11.22 16.99 -3.43
N GLN A 746 10.18 16.64 -4.19
CA GLN A 746 9.10 17.58 -4.56
C GLN A 746 8.24 17.99 -3.35
N TYR A 747 7.91 17.06 -2.43
CA TYR A 747 7.25 17.45 -1.17
C TYR A 747 8.10 18.44 -0.38
N ASN A 748 9.41 18.21 -0.29
CA ASN A 748 10.30 19.09 0.43
C ASN A 748 10.42 20.44 -0.25
N GLU A 749 10.59 20.48 -1.57
CA GLU A 749 10.73 21.71 -2.34
C GLU A 749 9.48 22.59 -2.25
N ASP A 750 8.28 22.01 -2.39
CA ASP A 750 7.04 22.76 -2.52
C ASP A 750 6.33 22.98 -1.18
N ILE A 751 6.38 22.01 -0.26
CA ILE A 751 5.51 21.97 0.93
C ILE A 751 6.31 22.06 2.22
N TRP A 752 7.24 21.11 2.46
CA TRP A 752 7.85 20.97 3.78
C TRP A 752 8.95 21.99 4.07
N LYS A 753 9.73 22.38 3.06
CA LYS A 753 10.83 23.35 3.20
C LYS A 753 11.82 23.00 4.33
N LEU A 754 12.14 21.69 4.44
CA LEU A 754 13.14 21.20 5.40
C LEU A 754 14.55 21.56 4.96
N LYS A 755 15.39 21.86 5.95
CA LYS A 755 16.80 22.21 5.72
C LYS A 755 17.68 21.38 6.65
#